data_eb061d887f81e26f91fa9643a37333b4
#
_entry.id   eb061d887f81e26f91fa9643a37333b4
#
_cell.length_a   1.000
_cell.length_b   1.000
_cell.length_c   1.000
_cell.angle_alpha   90.00
_cell.angle_beta   90.00
_cell.angle_gamma   90.00
#
_symmetry.space_group_name_H-M   'P 1'
#
loop_
_entity.id
_entity.type
_entity.pdbx_description
1 polymer ?
#
loop_
_entity_poly.entity_id
_entity_poly.type
_entity_poly.pdbx_seq_one_letter_code
_entity_poly.pdbx_strand_id
1 'polypeptide(L)'
;MACGKCHPGGGPLETDREGHRYDEYMKKKGYKPGGNNDFDGDYYKAYWSKTGVLEADCLICHLPGYKFEERAKQIQLFNFRWAATAGAGLGTVIGSVKQGEVPKVVYNLKFFDSQGRVKLPIVREVPRENCLFCHTESDYKKRGASYKARDDVHTRAGLRCVDCHKAGSQAKDNRIRGVEKHEIGKGDDPGDFVRDDLDNTVRQCMDCHGKGLHGAPIALHKGLPPRHLEKLACQTCHVPYRSVKAALIQDATHYNPAPGIYPPPKRIWTFYGPDGKPWNYYGELHREGNTFQRVFNYTPVKVWYKGKIWPVNRVHSIWVGIIRPGVSGIDMVSMIDFFKMWKAHIDNPEKFPGLNEIKDDNNDGVPEVNRPAEIKGLLKEVRNYLKSSGKLSKQERVVLVKDASYTEDGEHWVKLKHFPWEATPYASVFKYSHDIYPAKAALGAKGCTDCHSLSSSFFNRPVLVDLWDAQGKLHFEPNYKLLGYSKMAVYAGAFRQEVLEPVFYYSLIGVFILLGIWIAFCGLRLDFEALSIIPAWPTGQLMLLILILAIFGPAIIVVLGRFIPSAILGHIAFIHKVAGILGLLAAIYLLICRQEKNFAFILGIIVMIYQAVTGGVLLFCDDGNLRQVAFTLHDLGALVGVVLAALVILAKSFRFSRS
;
A
#
# COMPACT_ATOMS: atom_id res chain seq x y z
N MET A 1 0.27 -20.88 -20.80
CA MET A 1 1.42 -21.68 -20.32
C MET A 1 2.08 -21.05 -19.09
N ALA A 2 2.47 -19.78 -19.15
CA ALA A 2 3.12 -19.14 -17.99
C ALA A 2 2.25 -19.16 -16.73
N CYS A 3 0.96 -18.92 -16.86
CA CYS A 3 0.01 -18.92 -15.73
C CYS A 3 -0.11 -20.29 -15.06
N GLY A 4 -0.12 -21.38 -15.84
CA GLY A 4 -0.25 -22.74 -15.32
C GLY A 4 0.88 -23.19 -14.40
N LYS A 5 2.03 -22.52 -14.43
CA LYS A 5 3.11 -22.79 -13.47
C LYS A 5 2.68 -22.49 -12.03
N CYS A 6 2.06 -21.34 -11.79
CA CYS A 6 1.66 -20.87 -10.49
C CYS A 6 0.20 -21.19 -10.16
N HIS A 7 -0.63 -21.47 -11.18
CA HIS A 7 -1.98 -21.98 -10.96
C HIS A 7 -1.93 -23.51 -10.79
N PRO A 8 -2.37 -24.04 -9.64
CA PRO A 8 -2.19 -25.45 -9.32
C PRO A 8 -3.06 -26.41 -10.15
N GLY A 9 -3.84 -25.89 -11.09
CA GLY A 9 -4.82 -26.67 -11.87
C GLY A 9 -6.22 -26.55 -11.27
N GLY A 10 -7.16 -27.24 -11.89
CA GLY A 10 -8.58 -27.10 -11.54
C GLY A 10 -9.19 -25.79 -12.04
N GLY A 11 -10.48 -25.59 -11.77
CA GLY A 11 -11.21 -24.40 -12.20
C GLY A 11 -11.04 -24.11 -13.68
N PRO A 12 -10.66 -22.85 -14.09
CA PRO A 12 -10.54 -22.47 -15.51
C PRO A 12 -9.44 -23.21 -16.29
N LEU A 13 -8.59 -23.97 -15.62
CA LEU A 13 -7.56 -24.80 -16.27
C LEU A 13 -7.99 -26.25 -16.48
N GLU A 14 -9.08 -26.64 -15.87
CA GLU A 14 -9.60 -28.00 -15.91
C GLU A 14 -11.07 -28.05 -16.32
N THR A 15 -11.89 -27.11 -15.87
CA THR A 15 -13.33 -27.07 -16.09
C THR A 15 -13.78 -25.76 -16.73
N ASP A 16 -14.87 -25.79 -17.48
CA ASP A 16 -15.60 -24.61 -17.91
C ASP A 16 -16.37 -23.94 -16.77
N ARG A 17 -17.15 -22.89 -17.07
CA ARG A 17 -17.93 -22.15 -16.06
C ARG A 17 -19.08 -22.96 -15.46
N GLU A 18 -19.55 -23.99 -16.17
CA GLU A 18 -20.59 -24.90 -15.74
C GLU A 18 -20.05 -26.12 -14.98
N GLY A 19 -18.71 -26.23 -14.84
CA GLY A 19 -18.06 -27.33 -14.12
C GLY A 19 -17.81 -28.58 -14.96
N HIS A 20 -18.00 -28.53 -16.28
CA HIS A 20 -17.63 -29.63 -17.16
C HIS A 20 -16.11 -29.63 -17.41
N ARG A 21 -15.54 -30.83 -17.52
CA ARG A 21 -14.13 -30.94 -17.92
C ARG A 21 -13.91 -30.27 -19.28
N TYR A 22 -12.90 -29.46 -19.37
CA TYR A 22 -12.66 -28.61 -20.53
C TYR A 22 -12.43 -29.42 -21.81
N ASP A 23 -11.66 -30.49 -21.73
CA ASP A 23 -11.39 -31.39 -22.87
C ASP A 23 -12.67 -32.11 -23.37
N GLU A 24 -13.57 -32.49 -22.47
CA GLU A 24 -14.86 -33.10 -22.80
C GLU A 24 -15.85 -32.10 -23.38
N TYR A 25 -15.96 -30.93 -22.75
CA TYR A 25 -16.80 -29.83 -23.22
C TYR A 25 -16.43 -29.39 -24.63
N MET A 26 -15.14 -29.15 -24.87
CA MET A 26 -14.65 -28.71 -26.17
C MET A 26 -14.86 -29.77 -27.25
N LYS A 27 -14.65 -31.03 -26.91
CA LYS A 27 -14.98 -32.17 -27.79
C LYS A 27 -16.49 -32.22 -28.13
N LYS A 28 -17.36 -32.04 -27.12
CA LYS A 28 -18.82 -31.99 -27.31
C LYS A 28 -19.24 -30.82 -28.21
N LYS A 29 -18.56 -29.70 -28.14
CA LYS A 29 -18.77 -28.52 -29.00
C LYS A 29 -18.19 -28.66 -30.40
N GLY A 30 -17.51 -29.76 -30.70
CA GLY A 30 -16.91 -30.02 -32.01
C GLY A 30 -15.58 -29.28 -32.24
N TYR A 31 -14.99 -28.70 -31.22
CA TYR A 31 -13.68 -28.04 -31.33
C TYR A 31 -12.57 -29.08 -31.55
N LYS A 32 -11.64 -28.76 -32.40
CA LYS A 32 -10.52 -29.65 -32.73
C LYS A 32 -9.31 -29.32 -31.87
N PRO A 33 -8.65 -30.29 -31.22
CA PRO A 33 -7.39 -30.09 -30.55
C PRO A 33 -6.35 -29.43 -31.50
N GLY A 34 -5.73 -28.32 -31.05
CA GLY A 34 -4.78 -27.55 -31.84
C GLY A 34 -5.41 -26.70 -32.94
N GLY A 35 -6.72 -26.70 -33.12
CA GLY A 35 -7.43 -25.79 -34.02
C GLY A 35 -7.52 -24.38 -33.45
N ASN A 36 -7.89 -23.42 -34.30
CA ASN A 36 -8.26 -22.07 -33.86
C ASN A 36 -9.75 -22.10 -33.46
N ASN A 37 -10.04 -22.32 -32.21
CA ASN A 37 -11.39 -22.31 -31.67
C ASN A 37 -11.71 -20.89 -31.26
N ASP A 38 -12.45 -20.16 -32.08
CA ASP A 38 -12.85 -18.79 -31.79
C ASP A 38 -13.43 -18.70 -30.37
N PHE A 39 -12.91 -17.76 -29.59
CA PHE A 39 -13.32 -17.43 -28.20
C PHE A 39 -12.89 -18.35 -27.07
N ASP A 40 -12.16 -19.40 -27.34
CA ASP A 40 -11.75 -20.25 -26.27
C ASP A 40 -10.32 -19.99 -25.79
N GLY A 41 -9.62 -19.08 -26.45
CA GLY A 41 -8.33 -18.43 -26.10
C GLY A 41 -7.27 -19.24 -25.37
N ASP A 42 -7.67 -20.09 -24.45
CA ASP A 42 -6.76 -20.74 -23.52
C ASP A 42 -6.17 -22.04 -24.08
N TYR A 43 -6.93 -22.76 -24.89
CA TYR A 43 -6.59 -24.11 -25.34
C TYR A 43 -6.49 -24.30 -26.84
N TYR A 44 -6.68 -23.29 -27.66
CA TYR A 44 -6.74 -23.45 -29.12
C TYR A 44 -5.46 -24.03 -29.73
N LYS A 45 -4.34 -23.97 -29.05
CA LYS A 45 -3.07 -24.62 -29.44
C LYS A 45 -2.73 -25.84 -28.58
N ALA A 46 -3.55 -26.18 -27.62
CA ALA A 46 -3.37 -27.36 -26.81
C ALA A 46 -4.02 -28.56 -27.49
N TYR A 47 -3.30 -29.60 -27.67
CA TYR A 47 -3.82 -30.86 -28.25
C TYR A 47 -4.41 -31.70 -27.12
N TRP A 48 -5.61 -31.39 -26.65
CA TRP A 48 -6.22 -31.98 -25.43
C TRP A 48 -6.17 -33.49 -25.37
N SER A 49 -6.38 -34.19 -26.50
CA SER A 49 -6.26 -35.65 -26.56
C SER A 49 -4.84 -36.15 -26.22
N LYS A 50 -3.82 -35.33 -26.46
CA LYS A 50 -2.41 -35.64 -26.21
C LYS A 50 -1.89 -35.00 -24.91
N THR A 51 -2.25 -33.74 -24.63
CA THR A 51 -1.76 -33.00 -23.47
C THR A 51 -2.50 -33.38 -22.18
N GLY A 52 -3.78 -33.71 -22.28
CA GLY A 52 -4.72 -33.68 -21.17
C GLY A 52 -5.00 -32.24 -20.70
N VAL A 53 -5.81 -32.09 -19.67
CA VAL A 53 -6.03 -30.83 -18.95
C VAL A 53 -5.07 -30.72 -17.78
N LEU A 54 -4.93 -29.53 -17.22
CA LEU A 54 -4.13 -29.30 -16.02
C LEU A 54 -5.02 -29.50 -14.79
N GLU A 55 -5.01 -30.71 -14.29
CA GLU A 55 -5.80 -31.09 -13.11
C GLU A 55 -5.33 -30.41 -11.83
N ALA A 56 -6.22 -30.32 -10.84
CA ALA A 56 -5.90 -29.77 -9.53
C ALA A 56 -4.80 -30.59 -8.84
N ASP A 57 -3.70 -29.94 -8.51
CA ASP A 57 -2.54 -30.58 -7.88
C ASP A 57 -2.42 -30.16 -6.40
N CYS A 58 -3.10 -30.92 -5.54
CA CYS A 58 -3.08 -30.69 -4.09
C CYS A 58 -1.67 -30.86 -3.50
N LEU A 59 -0.82 -31.66 -4.14
CA LEU A 59 0.53 -31.96 -3.66
C LEU A 59 1.49 -30.76 -3.72
N ILE A 60 1.21 -29.78 -4.60
CA ILE A 60 1.97 -28.52 -4.61
C ILE A 60 2.00 -27.89 -3.21
N CYS A 61 0.86 -27.90 -2.53
CA CYS A 61 0.74 -27.33 -1.19
C CYS A 61 1.07 -28.33 -0.09
N HIS A 62 0.60 -29.57 -0.21
CA HIS A 62 0.60 -30.54 0.88
C HIS A 62 1.75 -31.55 0.90
N LEU A 63 2.62 -31.55 -0.10
CA LEU A 63 3.79 -32.43 -0.13
C LEU A 63 5.09 -31.66 0.18
N PRO A 64 5.70 -31.84 1.37
CA PRO A 64 7.03 -31.29 1.63
C PRO A 64 8.05 -31.81 0.61
N GLY A 65 8.88 -30.92 0.08
CA GLY A 65 9.87 -31.29 -0.93
C GLY A 65 9.30 -31.53 -2.33
N TYR A 66 8.08 -31.02 -2.62
CA TYR A 66 7.51 -31.02 -3.95
C TYR A 66 8.45 -30.38 -4.97
N LYS A 67 8.66 -31.03 -6.12
CA LYS A 67 9.59 -30.61 -7.16
C LYS A 67 8.90 -29.68 -8.17
N PHE A 68 8.71 -28.45 -7.76
CA PHE A 68 7.97 -27.44 -8.55
C PHE A 68 8.53 -27.24 -9.97
N GLU A 69 9.87 -27.22 -10.11
CA GLU A 69 10.51 -27.04 -11.41
C GLU A 69 10.25 -28.19 -12.36
N GLU A 70 10.18 -29.43 -11.86
CA GLU A 70 9.82 -30.59 -12.69
C GLU A 70 8.37 -30.50 -13.17
N ARG A 71 7.46 -30.09 -12.31
CA ARG A 71 6.08 -29.80 -12.72
C ARG A 71 6.05 -28.69 -13.79
N ALA A 72 6.73 -27.58 -13.53
CA ALA A 72 6.77 -26.44 -14.46
C ALA A 72 7.34 -26.84 -15.83
N LYS A 73 8.37 -27.71 -15.85
CA LYS A 73 8.95 -28.27 -17.06
C LYS A 73 7.92 -29.07 -17.86
N GLN A 74 7.15 -29.94 -17.20
CA GLN A 74 6.12 -30.73 -17.90
C GLN A 74 5.04 -29.81 -18.52
N ILE A 75 4.64 -28.75 -17.83
CA ILE A 75 3.68 -27.77 -18.39
C ILE A 75 4.27 -27.06 -19.63
N GLN A 76 5.55 -26.73 -19.62
CA GLN A 76 6.22 -26.11 -20.78
C GLN A 76 6.31 -27.07 -21.98
N LEU A 77 6.43 -28.36 -21.72
CA LEU A 77 6.47 -29.44 -22.72
C LEU A 77 5.10 -29.90 -23.18
N PHE A 78 4.02 -29.33 -22.64
CA PHE A 78 2.63 -29.69 -22.89
C PHE A 78 2.24 -31.08 -22.37
N ASN A 79 2.99 -31.61 -21.44
CA ASN A 79 2.74 -32.89 -20.79
C ASN A 79 1.83 -32.70 -19.56
N PHE A 80 0.68 -32.05 -19.69
CA PHE A 80 -0.18 -31.62 -18.58
C PHE A 80 -0.61 -32.79 -17.68
N ARG A 81 -0.96 -33.90 -18.29
CA ARG A 81 -1.36 -35.13 -17.60
C ARG A 81 -0.31 -35.65 -16.60
N TRP A 82 0.96 -35.35 -16.84
CA TRP A 82 2.09 -35.85 -16.05
C TRP A 82 2.74 -34.80 -15.15
N ALA A 83 2.17 -33.60 -15.12
CA ALA A 83 2.76 -32.50 -14.37
C ALA A 83 2.82 -32.79 -12.86
N ALA A 84 1.72 -33.28 -12.27
CA ALA A 84 1.67 -33.64 -10.87
C ALA A 84 2.58 -34.85 -10.52
N THR A 85 2.62 -35.86 -11.40
CA THR A 85 3.51 -37.03 -11.24
C THR A 85 4.98 -36.64 -11.15
N ALA A 86 5.43 -35.77 -12.03
CA ALA A 86 6.80 -35.27 -12.03
C ALA A 86 7.06 -34.37 -10.81
N GLY A 87 6.12 -33.49 -10.49
CA GLY A 87 6.19 -32.60 -9.33
C GLY A 87 6.26 -33.35 -7.99
N ALA A 88 5.50 -34.40 -7.85
CA ALA A 88 5.55 -35.26 -6.68
C ALA A 88 6.83 -36.14 -6.61
N GLY A 89 7.62 -36.16 -7.68
CA GLY A 89 8.82 -36.98 -7.78
C GLY A 89 8.54 -38.48 -7.96
N LEU A 90 7.31 -38.84 -8.30
CA LEU A 90 6.87 -40.23 -8.49
C LEU A 90 7.43 -40.87 -9.74
N GLY A 91 7.88 -40.08 -10.70
CA GLY A 91 8.46 -40.57 -11.93
C GLY A 91 9.14 -39.48 -12.75
N THR A 92 9.99 -39.91 -13.68
CA THR A 92 10.61 -39.07 -14.69
C THR A 92 9.79 -39.16 -15.98
N VAL A 93 9.39 -38.05 -16.53
CA VAL A 93 8.63 -37.96 -17.78
C VAL A 93 9.59 -37.66 -18.92
N ILE A 94 9.59 -38.51 -19.93
CA ILE A 94 10.44 -38.45 -21.10
C ILE A 94 9.56 -38.18 -22.31
N GLY A 95 9.97 -37.30 -23.22
CA GLY A 95 9.22 -36.88 -24.41
C GLY A 95 8.43 -35.59 -24.18
N SER A 96 7.92 -35.04 -25.27
CA SER A 96 7.27 -33.73 -25.32
C SER A 96 6.11 -33.70 -26.30
N VAL A 97 4.90 -33.52 -25.83
CA VAL A 97 3.72 -33.31 -26.67
C VAL A 97 3.92 -32.09 -27.58
N LYS A 98 4.62 -31.07 -27.10
CA LYS A 98 4.95 -29.84 -27.85
C LYS A 98 5.80 -30.15 -29.11
N GLN A 99 6.60 -31.22 -29.06
CA GLN A 99 7.45 -31.71 -30.18
C GLN A 99 6.77 -32.82 -30.96
N GLY A 100 5.52 -33.15 -30.67
CA GLY A 100 4.78 -34.22 -31.34
C GLY A 100 5.04 -35.62 -30.80
N GLU A 101 5.77 -35.74 -29.69
CA GLU A 101 6.09 -37.02 -29.08
C GLU A 101 4.98 -37.49 -28.11
N VAL A 102 4.92 -38.78 -27.85
CA VAL A 102 4.08 -39.38 -26.83
C VAL A 102 4.89 -39.51 -25.55
N PRO A 103 4.57 -38.78 -24.46
CA PRO A 103 5.33 -38.85 -23.23
C PRO A 103 5.27 -40.26 -22.61
N LYS A 104 6.42 -40.69 -22.10
CA LYS A 104 6.57 -41.95 -21.33
C LYS A 104 7.00 -41.60 -19.91
N VAL A 105 6.48 -42.36 -18.93
CA VAL A 105 6.82 -42.17 -17.52
C VAL A 105 7.63 -43.35 -17.03
N VAL A 106 8.78 -43.05 -16.45
CA VAL A 106 9.58 -44.03 -15.71
C VAL A 106 9.38 -43.75 -14.23
N TYR A 107 8.63 -44.65 -13.57
CA TYR A 107 8.29 -44.49 -12.16
C TYR A 107 9.50 -44.73 -11.26
N ASN A 108 9.56 -43.97 -10.18
CA ASN A 108 10.55 -44.13 -9.14
C ASN A 108 10.06 -45.18 -8.11
N LEU A 109 10.44 -46.41 -8.31
CA LEU A 109 9.92 -47.56 -7.57
C LEU A 109 10.12 -47.48 -6.05
N LYS A 110 11.03 -46.65 -5.56
CA LYS A 110 11.21 -46.46 -4.11
C LYS A 110 10.00 -45.85 -3.40
N PHE A 111 9.09 -45.22 -4.11
CA PHE A 111 7.84 -44.67 -3.55
C PHE A 111 6.68 -45.67 -3.57
N PHE A 112 6.88 -46.84 -4.18
CA PHE A 112 5.82 -47.84 -4.34
C PHE A 112 6.12 -49.06 -3.49
N ASP A 113 5.07 -49.57 -2.84
CA ASP A 113 5.15 -50.85 -2.16
C ASP A 113 5.02 -52.04 -3.15
N SER A 114 5.12 -53.25 -2.65
CA SER A 114 5.04 -54.49 -3.45
C SER A 114 3.67 -54.67 -4.16
N GLN A 115 2.65 -53.92 -3.73
CA GLN A 115 1.32 -53.91 -4.32
C GLN A 115 1.08 -52.72 -5.26
N GLY A 116 2.13 -51.93 -5.54
CA GLY A 116 2.03 -50.74 -6.37
C GLY A 116 1.36 -49.54 -5.73
N ARG A 117 1.16 -49.54 -4.41
CA ARG A 117 0.58 -48.41 -3.69
C ARG A 117 1.65 -47.42 -3.32
N VAL A 118 1.29 -46.13 -3.37
CA VAL A 118 2.20 -44.99 -3.03
C VAL A 118 1.89 -44.48 -1.64
N LYS A 119 2.94 -44.30 -0.82
CA LYS A 119 2.85 -43.62 0.47
C LYS A 119 3.67 -42.35 0.42
N LEU A 120 2.98 -41.19 0.35
CA LEU A 120 3.60 -39.89 0.36
C LEU A 120 3.50 -39.24 1.75
N PRO A 121 4.49 -38.47 2.18
CA PRO A 121 4.46 -37.76 3.46
C PRO A 121 3.61 -36.49 3.34
N ILE A 122 2.31 -36.65 3.06
CA ILE A 122 1.38 -35.54 2.92
C ILE A 122 1.14 -34.90 4.29
N VAL A 123 1.23 -33.59 4.36
CA VAL A 123 1.02 -32.82 5.58
C VAL A 123 -0.28 -32.00 5.50
N ARG A 124 -0.97 -31.87 6.64
CA ARG A 124 -2.17 -31.04 6.71
C ARG A 124 -1.82 -29.54 6.71
N GLU A 125 -0.80 -29.18 7.42
CA GLU A 125 -0.31 -27.80 7.50
C GLU A 125 0.72 -27.54 6.42
N VAL A 126 0.38 -26.65 5.50
CA VAL A 126 1.21 -26.33 4.33
C VAL A 126 2.54 -25.72 4.76
N PRO A 127 3.67 -26.29 4.32
CA PRO A 127 4.99 -25.70 4.55
C PRO A 127 5.10 -24.36 3.84
N ARG A 128 5.82 -23.41 4.44
CA ARG A 128 6.06 -22.09 3.86
C ARG A 128 6.71 -22.18 2.49
N GLU A 129 7.63 -23.08 2.32
CA GLU A 129 8.41 -23.29 1.10
C GLU A 129 7.52 -23.59 -0.10
N ASN A 130 6.43 -24.30 0.13
CA ASN A 130 5.47 -24.64 -0.93
C ASN A 130 4.70 -23.40 -1.43
N CYS A 131 4.36 -22.47 -0.55
CA CYS A 131 3.77 -21.18 -0.97
C CYS A 131 4.75 -20.37 -1.83
N LEU A 132 6.05 -20.42 -1.49
CA LEU A 132 7.08 -19.66 -2.18
C LEU A 132 7.38 -20.15 -3.60
N PHE A 133 6.93 -21.32 -4.02
CA PHE A 133 7.00 -21.72 -5.42
C PHE A 133 6.31 -20.72 -6.36
N CYS A 134 5.18 -20.16 -5.90
CA CYS A 134 4.37 -19.23 -6.69
C CYS A 134 4.49 -17.78 -6.22
N HIS A 135 4.81 -17.55 -4.95
CA HIS A 135 4.78 -16.25 -4.29
C HIS A 135 6.15 -15.64 -4.04
N THR A 136 7.22 -16.09 -4.69
CA THR A 136 8.56 -15.50 -4.59
C THR A 136 8.81 -14.34 -5.55
N GLU A 137 7.98 -14.21 -6.61
CA GLU A 137 8.21 -13.24 -7.66
C GLU A 137 7.42 -11.95 -7.44
N SER A 138 8.10 -10.89 -7.63
CA SER A 138 7.73 -9.49 -7.89
C SER A 138 6.45 -8.88 -7.35
N ASP A 139 6.66 -7.87 -6.55
CA ASP A 139 5.69 -6.93 -6.00
C ASP A 139 5.01 -5.99 -6.98
N TYR A 140 5.42 -5.90 -8.20
CA TYR A 140 4.81 -5.00 -9.17
C TYR A 140 3.51 -5.54 -9.76
N LYS A 141 3.30 -6.84 -9.65
CA LYS A 141 2.00 -7.49 -9.89
C LYS A 141 1.43 -7.90 -8.54
N LYS A 142 0.14 -8.14 -8.45
CA LYS A 142 -0.59 -8.61 -7.25
C LYS A 142 0.06 -9.78 -6.48
N ARG A 143 1.21 -10.24 -6.89
CA ARG A 143 1.81 -11.46 -6.38
C ARG A 143 3.16 -11.15 -5.80
N GLY A 144 3.23 -11.37 -4.53
CA GLY A 144 4.41 -11.75 -3.84
C GLY A 144 5.50 -10.72 -3.74
N ALA A 145 5.59 -10.20 -2.59
CA ALA A 145 6.84 -9.79 -2.01
C ALA A 145 7.75 -11.00 -1.92
N SER A 146 9.05 -10.83 -2.07
CA SER A 146 9.97 -11.86 -1.62
C SER A 146 9.93 -11.86 -0.09
N TYR A 147 9.24 -12.83 0.48
CA TYR A 147 9.05 -12.98 1.92
C TYR A 147 10.35 -13.40 2.60
N LYS A 148 11.20 -12.44 2.89
CA LYS A 148 12.50 -12.69 3.51
C LYS A 148 12.45 -12.40 5.00
N ALA A 149 13.02 -13.28 5.79
CA ALA A 149 13.20 -13.08 7.24
C ALA A 149 13.99 -11.80 7.55
N ARG A 150 14.81 -11.33 6.62
CA ARG A 150 15.53 -10.06 6.72
C ARG A 150 14.58 -8.87 6.83
N ASP A 151 13.51 -8.88 6.06
CA ASP A 151 12.67 -7.72 5.82
C ASP A 151 11.32 -7.79 6.56
N ASP A 152 10.98 -8.95 7.15
CA ASP A 152 9.70 -9.16 7.82
C ASP A 152 9.87 -9.81 9.20
N VAL A 153 9.33 -9.15 10.23
CA VAL A 153 9.43 -9.62 11.62
C VAL A 153 8.70 -10.92 11.88
N HIS A 154 7.57 -11.15 11.22
CA HIS A 154 6.76 -12.36 11.39
C HIS A 154 7.49 -13.57 10.80
N THR A 155 8.05 -13.41 9.62
CA THR A 155 8.91 -14.41 8.99
C THR A 155 10.13 -14.73 9.85
N ARG A 156 10.74 -13.70 10.46
CA ARG A 156 11.87 -13.87 11.37
C ARG A 156 11.48 -14.59 12.66
N ALA A 157 10.26 -14.36 13.14
CA ALA A 157 9.69 -15.04 14.30
C ALA A 157 9.24 -16.48 14.00
N GLY A 158 9.39 -16.96 12.75
CA GLY A 158 9.02 -18.31 12.38
C GLY A 158 7.57 -18.51 11.99
N LEU A 159 6.77 -17.42 11.83
CA LEU A 159 5.39 -17.53 11.36
C LEU A 159 5.38 -18.01 9.91
N ARG A 160 4.43 -18.90 9.63
CA ARG A 160 4.17 -19.43 8.28
C ARG A 160 3.08 -18.60 7.60
N CYS A 161 2.99 -18.72 6.29
CA CYS A 161 1.94 -18.04 5.51
C CYS A 161 0.53 -18.38 6.03
N VAL A 162 0.29 -19.65 6.34
CA VAL A 162 -0.98 -20.15 6.86
C VAL A 162 -1.34 -19.68 8.28
N ASP A 163 -0.41 -19.10 9.01
CA ASP A 163 -0.71 -18.52 10.32
C ASP A 163 -1.50 -17.21 10.19
N CYS A 164 -1.36 -16.50 9.06
CA CYS A 164 -2.15 -15.34 8.69
C CYS A 164 -3.21 -15.66 7.65
N HIS A 165 -2.83 -16.39 6.59
CA HIS A 165 -3.71 -16.78 5.50
C HIS A 165 -4.40 -18.11 5.85
N LYS A 166 -5.53 -18.05 6.53
CA LYS A 166 -6.28 -19.22 6.91
C LYS A 166 -7.14 -19.70 5.76
N ALA A 167 -7.18 -21.01 5.54
CA ALA A 167 -8.25 -21.60 4.78
C ALA A 167 -9.57 -21.31 5.49
N GLY A 168 -10.54 -20.81 4.77
CA GLY A 168 -11.89 -20.64 5.31
C GLY A 168 -12.34 -21.95 5.89
N SER A 169 -12.81 -21.94 7.10
CA SER A 169 -13.38 -23.12 7.72
C SER A 169 -14.75 -22.73 8.26
N GLN A 170 -15.67 -23.67 8.24
CA GLN A 170 -16.86 -23.59 9.07
C GLN A 170 -16.48 -23.64 10.55
N ALA A 171 -15.22 -23.31 10.85
CA ALA A 171 -14.67 -23.48 12.15
C ALA A 171 -15.41 -22.62 13.15
N LYS A 172 -15.71 -23.21 14.24
CA LYS A 172 -16.03 -22.58 15.50
C LYS A 172 -14.96 -21.59 15.97
N ASP A 173 -13.91 -21.40 15.17
CA ASP A 173 -12.84 -20.43 15.41
C ASP A 173 -13.24 -19.07 14.84
N ASN A 174 -13.76 -18.19 15.70
CA ASN A 174 -14.15 -16.82 15.36
C ASN A 174 -13.00 -15.93 14.86
N ARG A 175 -11.76 -16.42 14.88
CA ARG A 175 -10.57 -15.75 14.31
C ARG A 175 -10.44 -16.01 12.82
N ILE A 176 -11.16 -16.98 12.29
CA ILE A 176 -11.26 -17.28 10.87
C ILE A 176 -12.58 -16.67 10.39
N ARG A 177 -12.45 -15.63 9.57
CA ARG A 177 -13.60 -14.87 9.09
C ARG A 177 -14.00 -15.36 7.72
N GLY A 178 -14.65 -16.43 7.63
CA GLY A 178 -15.11 -16.93 6.38
C GLY A 178 -15.54 -18.37 6.44
N VAL A 179 -16.30 -18.77 5.48
CA VAL A 179 -16.95 -20.09 5.41
C VAL A 179 -16.38 -20.96 4.30
N GLU A 180 -15.67 -20.37 3.34
CA GLU A 180 -15.09 -21.10 2.22
C GLU A 180 -13.90 -21.95 2.64
N LYS A 181 -13.84 -23.17 2.18
CA LYS A 181 -12.72 -24.07 2.41
C LYS A 181 -11.63 -23.81 1.36
N HIS A 182 -10.37 -23.92 1.77
CA HIS A 182 -9.20 -23.75 0.90
C HIS A 182 -9.08 -22.36 0.21
N GLU A 183 -9.76 -21.37 0.73
CA GLU A 183 -9.69 -20.00 0.22
C GLU A 183 -8.52 -19.21 0.87
N ILE A 184 -7.31 -19.75 0.71
CA ILE A 184 -6.11 -19.18 1.30
C ILE A 184 -5.71 -17.89 0.56
N GLY A 185 -5.48 -16.82 1.30
CA GLY A 185 -4.96 -15.58 0.74
C GLY A 185 -6.01 -14.66 0.15
N LYS A 186 -7.26 -15.00 0.25
CA LYS A 186 -8.35 -14.12 -0.12
C LYS A 186 -8.64 -13.15 1.01
N GLY A 187 -8.77 -11.89 0.68
CA GLY A 187 -9.03 -10.80 1.60
C GLY A 187 -9.27 -9.53 0.82
N ASP A 188 -9.38 -8.42 1.51
CA ASP A 188 -9.53 -7.12 0.88
C ASP A 188 -8.43 -6.85 -0.13
N ASP A 189 -8.82 -6.57 -1.35
CA ASP A 189 -7.93 -6.15 -2.42
C ASP A 189 -8.28 -4.73 -2.86
N PRO A 190 -7.39 -3.76 -2.69
CA PRO A 190 -7.66 -2.39 -3.11
C PRO A 190 -7.84 -2.24 -4.61
N GLY A 191 -7.39 -3.20 -5.41
CA GLY A 191 -7.59 -3.21 -6.86
C GLY A 191 -9.00 -3.49 -7.30
N ASP A 192 -9.82 -4.04 -6.46
CA ASP A 192 -11.26 -4.34 -6.64
C ASP A 192 -11.63 -5.08 -7.95
N PHE A 193 -10.63 -5.45 -8.73
CA PHE A 193 -10.76 -6.23 -9.96
C PHE A 193 -10.64 -7.73 -9.74
N VAL A 194 -10.12 -8.10 -8.59
CA VAL A 194 -10.16 -9.46 -8.10
C VAL A 194 -11.23 -9.47 -7.04
N ARG A 195 -12.07 -10.46 -7.06
CA ARG A 195 -13.12 -10.65 -6.08
C ARG A 195 -12.55 -10.48 -4.68
N ASP A 196 -12.96 -9.44 -3.98
CA ASP A 196 -12.64 -9.19 -2.59
C ASP A 196 -13.85 -9.43 -1.66
N ASP A 197 -14.94 -9.90 -2.26
CA ASP A 197 -16.13 -10.42 -1.59
C ASP A 197 -15.84 -11.72 -0.85
N LEU A 198 -14.60 -12.05 -0.80
CA LEU A 198 -14.12 -13.26 -0.22
C LEU A 198 -14.05 -13.09 1.29
N ASP A 199 -14.40 -14.02 1.92
CA ASP A 199 -14.70 -14.34 3.29
C ASP A 199 -13.72 -13.83 4.36
N ASN A 200 -12.80 -12.92 4.06
CA ASN A 200 -11.85 -12.35 5.01
C ASN A 200 -11.05 -13.41 5.79
N THR A 201 -10.56 -14.44 5.10
CA THR A 201 -9.76 -15.50 5.72
C THR A 201 -8.38 -15.06 6.18
N VAL A 202 -7.96 -13.83 5.83
CA VAL A 202 -6.70 -13.26 6.29
C VAL A 202 -6.87 -12.62 7.67
N ARG A 203 -6.03 -13.03 8.62
CA ARG A 203 -5.98 -12.40 9.95
C ARG A 203 -5.51 -10.96 9.87
N GLN A 204 -6.19 -10.11 10.61
CA GLN A 204 -5.75 -8.73 10.80
C GLN A 204 -4.69 -8.65 11.92
N CYS A 205 -3.91 -7.59 11.91
CA CYS A 205 -2.86 -7.38 12.90
C CYS A 205 -3.38 -7.47 14.35
N MET A 206 -4.56 -6.90 14.61
CA MET A 206 -5.18 -6.89 15.95
C MET A 206 -5.71 -8.25 16.39
N ASP A 207 -5.85 -9.22 15.50
CA ASP A 207 -6.24 -10.59 15.90
C ASP A 207 -5.16 -11.23 16.78
N CYS A 208 -3.89 -10.90 16.49
CA CYS A 208 -2.75 -11.34 17.30
C CYS A 208 -2.29 -10.27 18.29
N HIS A 209 -2.03 -9.04 17.83
CA HIS A 209 -1.46 -7.97 18.63
C HIS A 209 -2.44 -7.35 19.65
N GLY A 210 -3.73 -7.63 19.53
CA GLY A 210 -4.71 -7.23 20.52
C GLY A 210 -4.77 -8.15 21.76
N LYS A 211 -4.38 -9.42 21.60
CA LYS A 211 -4.54 -10.47 22.63
C LYS A 211 -3.28 -11.28 22.92
N GLY A 212 -2.16 -10.98 22.23
CA GLY A 212 -0.90 -11.73 22.41
C GLY A 212 -0.91 -13.13 21.76
N LEU A 213 -1.76 -13.38 20.78
CA LEU A 213 -1.83 -14.66 20.10
C LEU A 213 -0.48 -14.97 19.41
N HIS A 214 -0.03 -16.23 19.46
CA HIS A 214 1.28 -16.68 18.96
C HIS A 214 2.48 -15.93 19.54
N GLY A 215 2.36 -15.42 20.77
CA GLY A 215 3.43 -14.64 21.39
C GLY A 215 3.61 -13.23 20.82
N ALA A 216 2.63 -12.73 20.07
CA ALA A 216 2.68 -11.38 19.52
C ALA A 216 2.72 -10.33 20.63
N PRO A 217 3.58 -9.30 20.57
CA PRO A 217 3.58 -8.22 21.52
C PRO A 217 2.27 -7.44 21.44
N ILE A 218 1.75 -7.03 22.60
CA ILE A 218 0.53 -6.20 22.65
C ILE A 218 0.82 -4.81 22.08
N ALA A 219 -0.06 -4.34 21.21
CA ALA A 219 0.07 -3.06 20.51
C ALA A 219 -0.28 -1.87 21.41
N LEU A 220 0.62 -1.47 22.30
CA LEU A 220 0.39 -0.38 23.25
C LEU A 220 0.47 1.02 22.60
N HIS A 221 1.31 1.21 21.60
CA HIS A 221 1.53 2.49 20.87
C HIS A 221 1.66 3.69 21.83
N LYS A 222 2.63 3.63 22.74
CA LYS A 222 2.86 4.71 23.71
C LYS A 222 3.11 6.04 23.00
N GLY A 223 2.50 7.10 23.47
CA GLY A 223 2.65 8.45 22.92
C GLY A 223 1.94 8.71 21.59
N LEU A 224 1.32 7.71 20.99
CA LEU A 224 0.63 7.89 19.71
C LEU A 224 -0.82 8.38 19.95
N PRO A 225 -1.24 9.50 19.34
CA PRO A 225 -2.62 9.96 19.44
C PRO A 225 -3.60 8.90 18.89
N PRO A 226 -4.72 8.62 19.58
CA PRO A 226 -5.67 7.57 19.18
C PRO A 226 -6.17 7.69 17.74
N ARG A 227 -6.36 8.92 17.25
CA ARG A 227 -6.80 9.18 15.87
C ARG A 227 -5.88 8.58 14.82
N HIS A 228 -4.58 8.42 15.09
CA HIS A 228 -3.67 7.75 14.16
C HIS A 228 -4.08 6.28 13.97
N LEU A 229 -4.45 5.59 15.04
CA LEU A 229 -4.91 4.19 14.97
C LEU A 229 -6.28 4.05 14.28
N GLU A 230 -7.10 5.10 14.33
CA GLU A 230 -8.38 5.15 13.61
C GLU A 230 -8.18 5.38 12.11
N LYS A 231 -7.30 6.30 11.72
CA LYS A 231 -7.14 6.78 10.34
C LYS A 231 -5.99 6.15 9.57
N LEU A 232 -5.04 5.49 10.23
CA LEU A 232 -3.91 4.82 9.60
C LEU A 232 -4.05 3.30 9.72
N ALA A 233 -3.75 2.58 8.66
CA ALA A 233 -3.53 1.15 8.74
C ALA A 233 -2.22 0.87 9.50
N CYS A 234 -2.11 -0.25 10.19
CA CYS A 234 -0.89 -0.63 10.90
C CYS A 234 0.32 -0.65 9.97
N GLN A 235 0.11 -1.13 8.75
CA GLN A 235 1.14 -1.20 7.70
C GLN A 235 1.66 0.18 7.28
N THR A 236 0.87 1.24 7.45
CA THR A 236 1.28 2.61 7.09
C THR A 236 2.53 3.05 7.84
N CYS A 237 2.62 2.66 9.11
CA CYS A 237 3.79 2.90 9.95
C CYS A 237 4.80 1.74 9.87
N HIS A 238 4.32 0.50 9.89
CA HIS A 238 5.17 -0.68 9.97
C HIS A 238 5.72 -1.18 8.62
N VAL A 239 5.36 -0.53 7.49
CA VAL A 239 6.03 -0.68 6.19
C VAL A 239 6.55 0.70 5.76
N PRO A 240 7.56 1.25 6.45
CA PRO A 240 8.05 2.60 6.19
C PRO A 240 8.70 2.74 4.83
N TYR A 241 9.38 1.70 4.38
CA TYR A 241 10.06 1.60 3.10
C TYR A 241 10.10 0.15 2.62
N ARG A 242 10.47 -0.05 1.36
CA ARG A 242 10.63 -1.35 0.74
C ARG A 242 11.98 -1.43 0.05
N SER A 243 12.64 -2.57 0.18
CA SER A 243 13.91 -2.89 -0.50
C SER A 243 13.75 -3.90 -1.64
N VAL A 244 12.52 -4.28 -1.92
CA VAL A 244 12.14 -5.23 -2.95
C VAL A 244 11.42 -4.52 -4.09
N LYS A 245 11.25 -5.22 -5.20
CA LYS A 245 10.65 -4.74 -6.44
C LYS A 245 9.47 -3.81 -6.24
N ALA A 246 9.55 -2.63 -6.83
CA ALA A 246 8.39 -1.81 -7.11
C ALA A 246 8.56 -1.22 -8.50
N ALA A 247 7.66 -1.51 -9.40
CA ALA A 247 7.58 -0.80 -10.67
C ALA A 247 6.79 0.49 -10.47
N LEU A 248 7.21 1.56 -11.13
CA LEU A 248 6.47 2.80 -11.22
C LEU A 248 5.57 2.79 -12.45
N ILE A 249 6.10 2.34 -13.59
CA ILE A 249 5.43 2.29 -14.87
C ILE A 249 5.61 0.90 -15.49
N GLN A 250 4.54 0.40 -16.09
CA GLN A 250 4.57 -0.74 -17.00
C GLN A 250 4.21 -0.23 -18.40
N ASP A 251 5.22 -0.13 -19.26
CA ASP A 251 5.03 0.25 -20.65
C ASP A 251 4.96 -0.98 -21.55
N ALA A 252 3.86 -1.12 -22.27
CA ALA A 252 3.59 -2.19 -23.22
C ALA A 252 3.30 -1.65 -24.63
N THR A 253 3.78 -0.46 -24.96
CA THR A 253 3.49 0.22 -26.24
C THR A 253 4.52 -0.05 -27.32
N HIS A 254 5.67 -0.61 -26.98
CA HIS A 254 6.73 -0.85 -27.95
C HIS A 254 7.52 -2.12 -27.64
N TYR A 255 8.22 -2.60 -28.66
CA TYR A 255 9.22 -3.63 -28.46
C TYR A 255 10.48 -3.00 -27.89
N ASN A 256 10.79 -3.34 -26.66
CA ASN A 256 11.92 -2.79 -25.99
C ASN A 256 13.04 -3.83 -25.80
N PRO A 257 14.13 -3.73 -26.56
CA PRO A 257 15.32 -4.54 -26.37
C PRO A 257 16.20 -4.04 -25.22
N ALA A 258 15.76 -3.04 -24.45
CA ALA A 258 16.57 -2.41 -23.42
C ALA A 258 17.28 -3.43 -22.54
N PRO A 259 18.57 -3.22 -22.29
CA PRO A 259 19.38 -4.16 -21.54
C PRO A 259 18.81 -4.31 -20.12
N GLY A 260 18.76 -5.52 -19.67
CA GLY A 260 18.59 -5.81 -18.28
C GLY A 260 17.26 -6.36 -17.85
N ILE A 261 16.19 -6.26 -18.62
CA ILE A 261 14.92 -6.84 -18.20
C ILE A 261 14.70 -8.22 -18.82
N TYR A 262 14.86 -8.36 -20.14
CA TYR A 262 14.89 -9.63 -20.85
C TYR A 262 15.97 -9.64 -21.91
N PRO A 263 16.55 -10.79 -22.24
CA PRO A 263 17.36 -10.90 -23.43
C PRO A 263 16.48 -10.71 -24.68
N PRO A 264 16.92 -9.94 -25.67
CA PRO A 264 16.27 -9.90 -26.98
C PRO A 264 16.23 -11.31 -27.59
N PRO A 265 15.23 -11.65 -28.40
CA PRO A 265 14.11 -10.86 -28.90
C PRO A 265 12.80 -11.03 -28.10
N LYS A 266 12.83 -11.54 -26.89
CA LYS A 266 11.63 -11.93 -26.12
C LYS A 266 10.96 -10.79 -25.36
N ARG A 267 11.58 -9.64 -25.36
CA ARG A 267 11.04 -8.47 -24.66
C ARG A 267 9.90 -7.84 -25.43
N ILE A 268 8.84 -7.51 -24.73
CA ILE A 268 7.64 -6.87 -25.26
C ILE A 268 7.11 -5.72 -24.41
N TRP A 269 7.61 -5.53 -23.21
CA TRP A 269 7.31 -4.37 -22.34
C TRP A 269 8.48 -4.00 -21.46
N THR A 270 8.44 -2.80 -20.88
CA THR A 270 9.44 -2.30 -19.96
C THR A 270 8.80 -1.92 -18.65
N PHE A 271 9.54 -2.12 -17.56
CA PHE A 271 9.21 -1.62 -16.25
C PHE A 271 10.21 -0.54 -15.87
N TYR A 272 9.69 0.58 -15.38
CA TYR A 272 10.49 1.64 -14.81
C TYR A 272 10.34 1.63 -13.30
N GLY A 273 11.46 1.82 -12.61
CA GLY A 273 11.51 1.90 -11.16
C GLY A 273 11.21 3.30 -10.62
N PRO A 274 11.24 3.48 -9.29
CA PRO A 274 11.03 4.77 -8.64
C PRO A 274 12.07 5.83 -8.99
N ASP A 275 13.22 5.42 -9.50
CA ASP A 275 14.29 6.29 -10.00
C ASP A 275 14.10 6.69 -11.48
N GLY A 276 13.02 6.25 -12.12
CA GLY A 276 12.73 6.49 -13.53
C GLY A 276 13.58 5.69 -14.52
N LYS A 277 14.38 4.73 -14.05
CA LYS A 277 15.22 3.88 -14.89
C LYS A 277 14.59 2.52 -15.16
N PRO A 278 14.90 1.86 -16.29
CA PRO A 278 14.43 0.51 -16.56
C PRO A 278 14.89 -0.47 -15.48
N TRP A 279 13.96 -1.27 -14.98
CA TRP A 279 14.23 -2.22 -13.91
C TRP A 279 14.38 -3.65 -14.40
N ASN A 280 15.27 -4.39 -13.71
CA ASN A 280 15.36 -5.83 -13.87
C ASN A 280 14.05 -6.48 -13.38
N TYR A 281 13.56 -7.46 -14.14
CA TYR A 281 12.35 -8.24 -13.82
C TYR A 281 12.41 -8.93 -12.45
N TYR A 282 13.60 -9.28 -11.97
CA TYR A 282 13.81 -10.01 -10.72
C TYR A 282 14.13 -9.15 -9.49
N GLY A 283 14.19 -7.86 -9.61
CA GLY A 283 13.89 -6.88 -8.63
C GLY A 283 14.88 -6.35 -7.68
N GLU A 284 15.76 -7.02 -7.05
CA GLU A 284 16.70 -6.40 -6.10
C GLU A 284 17.89 -5.71 -6.78
N LEU A 285 18.04 -5.96 -8.06
CA LEU A 285 19.13 -5.44 -8.85
C LEU A 285 18.58 -4.74 -10.10
N HIS A 286 19.00 -3.54 -10.27
CA HIS A 286 18.84 -2.76 -11.48
C HIS A 286 20.03 -3.04 -12.38
N ARG A 287 19.79 -3.39 -13.63
CA ARG A 287 20.86 -3.58 -14.60
C ARG A 287 21.03 -2.32 -15.46
N GLU A 288 22.20 -1.74 -15.37
CA GLU A 288 22.64 -0.64 -16.23
C GLU A 288 23.75 -1.15 -17.15
N GLY A 289 23.45 -1.32 -18.44
CA GLY A 289 24.37 -1.98 -19.37
C GLY A 289 24.75 -3.39 -18.91
N ASN A 290 26.03 -3.62 -18.66
CA ASN A 290 26.57 -4.89 -18.16
C ASN A 290 26.74 -4.94 -16.65
N THR A 291 26.36 -3.88 -15.93
CA THR A 291 26.48 -3.81 -14.48
C THR A 291 25.14 -3.98 -13.79
N PHE A 292 25.18 -4.43 -12.54
CA PHE A 292 24.00 -4.54 -11.69
C PHE A 292 24.17 -3.59 -10.50
N GLN A 293 23.21 -2.69 -10.33
CA GLN A 293 23.13 -1.84 -9.17
C GLN A 293 22.08 -2.35 -8.19
N ARG A 294 22.33 -2.18 -6.91
CA ARG A 294 21.34 -2.51 -5.88
C ARG A 294 20.17 -1.55 -5.96
N VAL A 295 18.95 -2.09 -5.90
CA VAL A 295 17.75 -1.27 -5.79
C VAL A 295 17.72 -0.60 -4.43
N PHE A 296 17.56 0.72 -4.42
CA PHE A 296 17.43 1.49 -3.19
C PHE A 296 16.06 1.25 -2.54
N ASN A 297 16.04 1.38 -1.22
CA ASN A 297 14.78 1.42 -0.50
C ASN A 297 13.91 2.56 -1.04
N TYR A 298 12.65 2.26 -1.27
CA TYR A 298 11.70 3.30 -1.62
C TYR A 298 10.57 3.37 -0.60
N THR A 299 10.01 4.56 -0.43
CA THR A 299 8.86 4.78 0.43
C THR A 299 7.57 4.48 -0.34
N PRO A 300 6.68 3.59 0.12
CA PRO A 300 5.41 3.33 -0.53
C PRO A 300 4.54 4.57 -0.65
N VAL A 301 3.75 4.66 -1.72
CA VAL A 301 2.72 5.69 -1.88
C VAL A 301 1.66 5.49 -0.80
N LYS A 302 1.17 6.60 -0.22
CA LYS A 302 0.10 6.58 0.77
C LYS A 302 -1.22 6.99 0.10
N VAL A 303 -2.26 6.19 0.30
CA VAL A 303 -3.60 6.44 -0.27
C VAL A 303 -4.69 6.14 0.73
N TRP A 304 -5.85 6.79 0.57
CA TRP A 304 -7.06 6.45 1.32
C TRP A 304 -7.72 5.20 0.73
N TYR A 305 -8.05 4.25 1.61
CA TYR A 305 -8.84 3.08 1.27
C TYR A 305 -9.69 2.65 2.48
N LYS A 306 -11.01 2.53 2.30
CA LYS A 306 -11.97 2.14 3.36
C LYS A 306 -11.74 2.91 4.68
N GLY A 307 -11.62 4.23 4.60
CA GLY A 307 -11.50 5.12 5.76
C GLY A 307 -10.14 5.15 6.45
N LYS A 308 -9.14 4.44 5.92
CA LYS A 308 -7.76 4.46 6.43
C LYS A 308 -6.75 4.77 5.33
N ILE A 309 -5.63 5.36 5.72
CA ILE A 309 -4.48 5.54 4.85
C ILE A 309 -3.67 4.24 4.84
N TRP A 310 -3.30 3.78 3.65
CA TRP A 310 -2.54 2.56 3.41
C TRP A 310 -1.27 2.82 2.60
N PRO A 311 -0.19 2.06 2.84
CA PRO A 311 0.92 2.01 1.93
C PRO A 311 0.57 1.09 0.77
N VAL A 312 0.72 1.57 -0.45
CA VAL A 312 0.37 0.80 -1.66
C VAL A 312 1.52 0.75 -2.65
N ASN A 313 1.53 -0.32 -3.45
CA ASN A 313 2.21 -0.33 -4.71
C ASN A 313 1.30 0.32 -5.75
N ARG A 314 1.72 1.46 -6.30
CA ARG A 314 0.97 2.18 -7.32
C ARG A 314 1.74 2.12 -8.63
N VAL A 315 1.27 1.26 -9.54
CA VAL A 315 1.88 1.06 -10.84
C VAL A 315 1.02 1.73 -11.90
N HIS A 316 1.63 2.60 -12.68
CA HIS A 316 1.03 3.17 -13.88
C HIS A 316 1.24 2.22 -15.05
N SER A 317 0.31 2.19 -16.00
CA SER A 317 0.49 1.39 -17.21
C SER A 317 0.06 2.13 -18.46
N ILE A 318 0.72 1.79 -19.56
CA ILE A 318 0.34 2.22 -20.89
C ILE A 318 0.42 1.01 -21.83
N TRP A 319 -0.63 0.81 -22.61
CA TRP A 319 -0.76 -0.36 -23.47
C TRP A 319 -1.78 -0.12 -24.59
N VAL A 320 -1.71 -0.92 -25.64
CA VAL A 320 -2.65 -0.84 -26.76
C VAL A 320 -3.72 -1.92 -26.61
N GLY A 321 -4.97 -1.51 -26.79
CA GLY A 321 -6.13 -2.37 -26.68
C GLY A 321 -7.08 -2.30 -27.87
N ILE A 322 -8.08 -3.16 -27.82
CA ILE A 322 -9.15 -3.25 -28.81
C ILE A 322 -10.49 -3.14 -28.07
N ILE A 323 -11.30 -2.18 -28.49
CA ILE A 323 -12.71 -2.08 -28.08
C ILE A 323 -13.54 -2.88 -29.07
N ARG A 324 -14.28 -3.88 -28.58
CA ARG A 324 -15.16 -4.76 -29.35
C ARG A 324 -16.63 -4.42 -29.12
N PRO A 325 -17.43 -4.28 -30.15
CA PRO A 325 -18.87 -4.06 -29.99
C PRO A 325 -19.53 -5.19 -29.20
N GLY A 326 -20.36 -4.82 -28.21
CA GLY A 326 -21.11 -5.79 -27.41
C GLY A 326 -20.29 -6.52 -26.32
N VAL A 327 -18.99 -6.23 -26.19
CA VAL A 327 -18.11 -6.78 -25.16
C VAL A 327 -17.75 -5.67 -24.19
N SER A 328 -17.92 -5.93 -22.89
CA SER A 328 -17.49 -4.99 -21.85
C SER A 328 -15.98 -5.05 -21.66
N GLY A 329 -15.36 -3.86 -21.48
CA GLY A 329 -13.92 -3.74 -21.24
C GLY A 329 -13.12 -3.50 -22.53
N ILE A 330 -11.81 -3.49 -22.39
CA ILE A 330 -10.85 -3.28 -23.47
C ILE A 330 -9.89 -4.48 -23.49
N ASP A 331 -9.85 -5.19 -24.60
CA ASP A 331 -8.95 -6.33 -24.77
C ASP A 331 -7.55 -5.85 -25.10
N MET A 332 -6.55 -6.36 -24.42
CA MET A 332 -5.15 -6.06 -24.76
C MET A 332 -4.76 -6.69 -26.10
N VAL A 333 -4.11 -5.93 -26.97
CA VAL A 333 -3.51 -6.47 -28.18
C VAL A 333 -2.51 -7.57 -27.80
N SER A 334 -2.57 -8.69 -28.51
CA SER A 334 -1.66 -9.81 -28.23
C SER A 334 -0.21 -9.36 -28.27
N MET A 335 0.53 -9.64 -27.19
CA MET A 335 1.93 -9.26 -27.07
C MET A 335 2.81 -9.89 -28.16
N ILE A 336 2.40 -11.05 -28.70
CA ILE A 336 3.09 -11.70 -29.82
C ILE A 336 2.89 -10.89 -31.10
N ASP A 337 1.70 -10.38 -31.34
CA ASP A 337 1.40 -9.56 -32.51
C ASP A 337 2.12 -8.22 -32.45
N PHE A 338 2.12 -7.62 -31.28
CA PHE A 338 2.87 -6.40 -31.00
C PHE A 338 4.37 -6.58 -31.28
N PHE A 339 4.93 -7.66 -30.73
CA PHE A 339 6.33 -8.05 -31.00
C PHE A 339 6.60 -8.23 -32.48
N LYS A 340 5.74 -8.94 -33.21
CA LYS A 340 5.94 -9.19 -34.65
C LYS A 340 5.91 -7.90 -35.47
N MET A 341 5.01 -6.99 -35.15
CA MET A 341 4.94 -5.68 -35.81
C MET A 341 6.21 -4.86 -35.56
N TRP A 342 6.60 -4.69 -34.31
CA TRP A 342 7.82 -3.94 -33.96
C TRP A 342 9.09 -4.58 -34.53
N LYS A 343 9.20 -5.89 -34.46
CA LYS A 343 10.34 -6.63 -35.06
C LYS A 343 10.43 -6.40 -36.55
N ALA A 344 9.30 -6.45 -37.24
CA ALA A 344 9.27 -6.19 -38.68
C ALA A 344 9.68 -4.75 -39.05
N HIS A 345 9.32 -3.78 -38.20
CA HIS A 345 9.74 -2.39 -38.33
C HIS A 345 11.24 -2.20 -38.04
N ILE A 346 11.76 -2.82 -37.00
CA ILE A 346 13.19 -2.75 -36.66
C ILE A 346 14.04 -3.38 -37.79
N ASP A 347 13.59 -4.49 -38.33
CA ASP A 347 14.30 -5.16 -39.44
C ASP A 347 14.19 -4.38 -40.77
N ASN A 348 13.12 -3.63 -40.99
CA ASN A 348 12.89 -2.77 -42.12
C ASN A 348 12.00 -1.58 -41.75
N PRO A 349 12.57 -0.37 -41.54
CA PRO A 349 11.84 0.83 -41.11
C PRO A 349 10.75 1.31 -42.08
N GLU A 350 10.77 0.87 -43.37
CA GLU A 350 9.70 1.17 -44.31
C GLU A 350 8.41 0.38 -44.00
N LYS A 351 8.55 -0.74 -43.30
CA LYS A 351 7.39 -1.45 -42.76
C LYS A 351 6.91 -0.74 -41.52
N PHE A 352 5.65 -0.33 -41.51
CA PHE A 352 5.04 0.41 -40.40
C PHE A 352 5.70 1.77 -40.16
N PRO A 353 5.75 2.65 -41.16
CA PRO A 353 6.53 3.90 -41.09
C PRO A 353 6.07 4.87 -40.00
N GLY A 354 4.82 4.76 -39.54
CA GLY A 354 4.33 5.55 -38.40
C GLY A 354 5.07 5.30 -37.10
N LEU A 355 5.80 4.19 -36.96
CA LEU A 355 6.64 3.91 -35.79
C LEU A 355 7.95 4.72 -35.78
N ASN A 356 8.36 5.31 -36.90
CA ASN A 356 9.53 6.21 -36.96
C ASN A 356 9.32 7.53 -36.18
N GLU A 357 8.06 7.90 -35.90
CA GLU A 357 7.73 9.11 -35.13
C GLU A 357 8.09 8.95 -33.63
N ILE A 358 8.19 7.71 -33.13
CA ILE A 358 8.39 7.41 -31.71
C ILE A 358 9.86 7.59 -31.37
N LYS A 359 10.15 8.44 -30.38
CA LYS A 359 11.50 8.85 -29.98
C LYS A 359 11.81 8.47 -28.54
N ASP A 360 13.08 8.30 -28.28
CA ASP A 360 13.62 8.21 -26.91
C ASP A 360 13.86 9.63 -26.39
N ASP A 361 12.93 10.13 -25.58
CA ASP A 361 12.93 11.51 -25.12
C ASP A 361 13.89 11.78 -23.96
N ASN A 362 14.20 10.73 -23.20
CA ASN A 362 15.02 10.84 -22.00
C ASN A 362 16.44 10.27 -22.19
N ASN A 363 16.75 9.76 -23.38
CA ASN A 363 18.03 9.13 -23.77
C ASN A 363 18.40 7.92 -22.89
N ASP A 364 17.41 7.15 -22.45
CA ASP A 364 17.64 5.91 -21.69
C ASP A 364 17.78 4.67 -22.58
N GLY A 365 17.69 4.83 -23.89
CA GLY A 365 17.74 3.78 -24.90
C GLY A 365 16.40 3.08 -25.14
N VAL A 366 15.32 3.63 -24.61
CA VAL A 366 13.96 3.09 -24.71
C VAL A 366 13.02 4.19 -25.19
N PRO A 367 12.53 4.12 -26.45
CA PRO A 367 11.58 5.12 -26.92
C PRO A 367 10.26 5.03 -26.17
N GLU A 368 9.65 6.18 -25.87
CA GLU A 368 8.36 6.30 -25.21
C GLU A 368 7.26 6.69 -26.21
N VAL A 369 6.09 6.09 -26.07
CA VAL A 369 4.89 6.51 -26.81
C VAL A 369 4.11 7.49 -25.93
N ASN A 370 4.53 8.74 -25.93
CA ASN A 370 4.09 9.70 -24.92
C ASN A 370 3.54 11.01 -25.50
N ARG A 371 3.65 11.26 -26.81
CA ARG A 371 3.10 12.44 -27.49
C ARG A 371 1.94 12.10 -28.41
N PRO A 372 1.02 13.03 -28.65
CA PRO A 372 -0.15 12.79 -29.52
C PRO A 372 0.22 12.23 -30.90
N ALA A 373 1.24 12.78 -31.55
CA ALA A 373 1.70 12.30 -32.86
C ALA A 373 2.20 10.87 -32.84
N GLU A 374 3.00 10.51 -31.84
CA GLU A 374 3.53 9.17 -31.62
C GLU A 374 2.43 8.15 -31.35
N ILE A 375 1.48 8.53 -30.47
CA ILE A 375 0.29 7.72 -30.17
C ILE A 375 -0.52 7.47 -31.44
N LYS A 376 -0.78 8.51 -32.23
CA LYS A 376 -1.52 8.41 -33.48
C LYS A 376 -0.79 7.51 -34.49
N GLY A 377 0.52 7.68 -34.60
CA GLY A 377 1.37 6.83 -35.44
C GLY A 377 1.29 5.37 -35.04
N LEU A 378 1.47 5.08 -33.74
CA LEU A 378 1.38 3.73 -33.19
C LEU A 378 0.02 3.09 -33.48
N LEU A 379 -1.07 3.77 -33.15
CA LEU A 379 -2.43 3.24 -33.31
C LEU A 379 -2.75 2.96 -34.78
N LYS A 380 -2.28 3.80 -35.70
CA LYS A 380 -2.41 3.58 -37.15
C LYS A 380 -1.71 2.29 -37.56
N GLU A 381 -0.48 2.09 -37.14
CA GLU A 381 0.29 0.92 -37.57
C GLU A 381 -0.19 -0.38 -36.92
N VAL A 382 -0.60 -0.34 -35.65
CA VAL A 382 -1.25 -1.50 -35.02
C VAL A 382 -2.54 -1.87 -35.76
N ARG A 383 -3.35 -0.88 -36.13
CA ARG A 383 -4.57 -1.12 -36.92
C ARG A 383 -4.26 -1.75 -38.27
N ASN A 384 -3.25 -1.26 -38.97
CA ASN A 384 -2.81 -1.79 -40.22
C ASN A 384 -2.35 -3.25 -40.10
N TYR A 385 -1.50 -3.52 -39.10
CA TYR A 385 -1.01 -4.87 -38.82
C TYR A 385 -2.14 -5.86 -38.51
N LEU A 386 -3.04 -5.48 -37.60
CA LEU A 386 -4.14 -6.36 -37.17
C LEU A 386 -5.13 -6.61 -38.31
N LYS A 387 -5.42 -5.61 -39.17
CA LYS A 387 -6.24 -5.78 -40.37
C LYS A 387 -5.60 -6.71 -41.38
N SER A 388 -4.32 -6.51 -41.69
CA SER A 388 -3.60 -7.38 -42.64
C SER A 388 -3.45 -8.82 -42.15
N SER A 389 -3.46 -9.02 -40.84
CA SER A 389 -3.42 -10.34 -40.19
C SER A 389 -4.81 -10.98 -40.00
N GLY A 390 -5.88 -10.34 -40.46
CA GLY A 390 -7.25 -10.84 -40.28
C GLY A 390 -7.75 -10.83 -38.82
N LYS A 391 -7.12 -10.06 -37.94
CA LYS A 391 -7.40 -10.05 -36.48
C LYS A 391 -8.20 -8.84 -36.00
N LEU A 392 -8.58 -7.94 -36.91
CA LEU A 392 -9.38 -6.76 -36.58
C LEU A 392 -10.54 -6.66 -37.59
N SER A 393 -11.76 -6.64 -37.06
CA SER A 393 -12.96 -6.41 -37.85
C SER A 393 -13.16 -4.91 -38.14
N LYS A 394 -14.11 -4.57 -39.05
CA LYS A 394 -14.41 -3.18 -39.40
C LYS A 394 -15.04 -2.38 -38.24
N GLN A 395 -15.70 -3.07 -37.30
CA GLN A 395 -16.41 -2.46 -36.19
C GLN A 395 -15.56 -2.32 -34.93
N GLU A 396 -14.39 -2.94 -34.89
CA GLU A 396 -13.48 -2.91 -33.75
C GLU A 396 -12.56 -1.69 -33.83
N ARG A 397 -12.27 -1.10 -32.67
CA ARG A 397 -11.46 0.11 -32.54
C ARG A 397 -10.18 -0.18 -31.78
N VAL A 398 -9.06 0.25 -32.33
CA VAL A 398 -7.76 0.18 -31.64
C VAL A 398 -7.55 1.44 -30.85
N VAL A 399 -7.24 1.32 -29.57
CA VAL A 399 -7.09 2.41 -28.62
C VAL A 399 -5.79 2.28 -27.84
N LEU A 400 -5.25 3.41 -27.38
CA LEU A 400 -4.20 3.43 -26.38
C LEU A 400 -4.84 3.66 -25.00
N VAL A 401 -4.56 2.79 -24.07
CA VAL A 401 -4.96 2.92 -22.67
C VAL A 401 -3.80 3.45 -21.87
N LYS A 402 -4.04 4.54 -21.17
CA LYS A 402 -3.11 5.16 -20.20
C LYS A 402 -3.83 5.25 -18.87
N ASP A 403 -3.40 4.45 -17.92
CA ASP A 403 -4.07 4.34 -16.61
C ASP A 403 -5.60 4.16 -16.74
N ALA A 404 -6.37 5.09 -16.22
CA ALA A 404 -7.83 5.07 -16.21
C ALA A 404 -8.47 5.80 -17.40
N SER A 405 -7.78 5.90 -18.53
CA SER A 405 -8.31 6.57 -19.73
C SER A 405 -7.81 5.92 -21.01
N TYR A 406 -8.54 6.14 -22.09
CA TYR A 406 -8.08 5.71 -23.41
C TYR A 406 -8.26 6.81 -24.46
N THR A 407 -7.52 6.69 -25.56
CA THR A 407 -7.61 7.56 -26.72
C THR A 407 -7.47 6.77 -28.02
N GLU A 408 -8.04 7.29 -29.11
CA GLU A 408 -7.89 6.76 -30.49
C GLU A 408 -6.98 7.65 -31.35
N ASP A 409 -6.80 8.90 -30.95
CA ASP A 409 -6.10 9.93 -31.72
C ASP A 409 -4.90 10.55 -30.99
N GLY A 410 -4.72 10.21 -29.74
CA GLY A 410 -3.66 10.77 -28.89
C GLY A 410 -4.00 12.11 -28.24
N GLU A 411 -5.12 12.74 -28.60
CA GLU A 411 -5.51 14.06 -28.10
C GLU A 411 -6.74 14.02 -27.20
N HIS A 412 -7.76 13.23 -27.59
CA HIS A 412 -9.04 13.16 -26.88
C HIS A 412 -9.09 11.94 -25.96
N TRP A 413 -9.06 12.18 -24.67
CA TRP A 413 -9.05 11.14 -23.65
C TRP A 413 -10.44 10.85 -23.10
N VAL A 414 -10.86 9.62 -23.16
CA VAL A 414 -12.10 9.11 -22.56
C VAL A 414 -11.76 8.44 -21.24
N LYS A 415 -12.35 8.92 -20.14
CA LYS A 415 -12.15 8.34 -18.81
C LYS A 415 -12.88 7.01 -18.68
N LEU A 416 -12.19 6.03 -18.11
CA LEU A 416 -12.76 4.75 -17.67
C LEU A 416 -13.30 4.88 -16.25
N LYS A 417 -14.29 4.04 -15.92
CA LYS A 417 -14.75 3.92 -14.53
C LYS A 417 -13.62 3.34 -13.69
N HIS A 418 -13.23 4.06 -12.65
CA HIS A 418 -12.01 3.76 -11.91
C HIS A 418 -12.07 4.33 -10.49
N PHE A 419 -11.38 3.69 -9.57
CA PHE A 419 -11.26 4.20 -8.20
C PHE A 419 -10.15 5.25 -8.12
N PRO A 420 -10.34 6.34 -7.35
CA PRO A 420 -9.38 7.46 -7.33
C PRO A 420 -7.95 7.09 -6.88
N TRP A 421 -7.79 6.04 -6.10
CA TRP A 421 -6.50 5.60 -5.59
C TRP A 421 -5.77 4.62 -6.52
N GLU A 422 -6.43 4.06 -7.51
CA GLU A 422 -5.82 3.21 -8.53
C GLU A 422 -5.03 4.04 -9.53
N ALA A 423 -3.86 3.55 -9.93
CA ALA A 423 -3.10 4.15 -11.02
C ALA A 423 -3.57 3.64 -12.38
N THR A 424 -3.99 2.38 -12.44
CA THR A 424 -4.34 1.71 -13.69
C THR A 424 -5.27 0.52 -13.45
N PRO A 425 -6.25 0.28 -14.32
CA PRO A 425 -7.08 -0.93 -14.26
C PRO A 425 -6.34 -2.18 -14.71
N TYR A 426 -5.22 -2.07 -15.42
CA TYR A 426 -4.47 -3.20 -15.97
C TYR A 426 -3.32 -3.66 -15.07
N ALA A 427 -2.49 -2.75 -14.61
CA ALA A 427 -1.46 -3.04 -13.62
C ALA A 427 -2.05 -2.89 -12.23
N SER A 428 -2.00 -3.93 -11.44
CA SER A 428 -2.67 -3.94 -10.14
C SER A 428 -2.02 -3.00 -9.15
N VAL A 429 -2.79 -2.08 -8.63
CA VAL A 429 -2.47 -1.37 -7.40
C VAL A 429 -2.93 -2.22 -6.23
N PHE A 430 -2.06 -2.46 -5.26
CA PHE A 430 -2.39 -3.26 -4.10
C PHE A 430 -1.74 -2.75 -2.82
N LYS A 431 -2.39 -3.02 -1.69
CA LYS A 431 -1.87 -2.73 -0.37
C LYS A 431 -0.60 -3.53 -0.09
N TYR A 432 0.39 -2.91 0.52
CA TYR A 432 1.47 -3.65 1.14
C TYR A 432 1.01 -4.19 2.49
N SER A 433 1.18 -5.49 2.68
CA SER A 433 0.81 -6.20 3.91
C SER A 433 1.94 -7.04 4.47
N HIS A 434 3.06 -7.12 3.77
CA HIS A 434 4.25 -7.87 4.13
C HIS A 434 5.45 -6.93 4.25
N ASP A 435 6.60 -7.49 4.65
CA ASP A 435 7.80 -6.75 5.01
C ASP A 435 7.52 -5.79 6.18
N ILE A 436 6.91 -6.36 7.22
CA ILE A 436 6.60 -5.62 8.45
C ILE A 436 7.88 -5.41 9.24
N TYR A 437 8.21 -4.15 9.46
CA TYR A 437 9.39 -3.74 10.23
C TYR A 437 9.10 -3.72 11.75
N PRO A 438 10.13 -3.93 12.58
CA PRO A 438 9.97 -3.85 14.03
C PRO A 438 9.57 -2.45 14.46
N ALA A 439 8.90 -2.32 15.61
CA ALA A 439 8.38 -1.05 16.13
C ALA A 439 9.41 0.08 16.13
N LYS A 440 10.68 -0.22 16.47
CA LYS A 440 11.78 0.76 16.47
C LYS A 440 12.14 1.35 15.09
N ALA A 441 11.72 0.71 14.01
CA ALA A 441 11.92 1.14 12.64
C ALA A 441 10.63 1.63 11.95
N ALA A 442 9.50 1.60 12.67
CA ALA A 442 8.24 2.11 12.16
C ALA A 442 8.26 3.64 12.02
N LEU A 443 7.44 4.19 11.13
CA LEU A 443 7.23 5.64 11.06
C LEU A 443 6.65 6.14 12.40
N GLY A 444 7.21 7.22 12.91
CA GLY A 444 6.87 7.77 14.22
C GLY A 444 7.71 7.22 15.38
N ALA A 445 8.54 6.19 15.14
CA ALA A 445 9.41 5.62 16.18
C ALA A 445 10.49 6.60 16.66
N LYS A 446 10.91 7.54 15.80
CA LYS A 446 11.88 8.61 16.15
C LYS A 446 11.19 9.89 16.61
N GLY A 447 9.87 9.93 16.59
CA GLY A 447 9.06 11.07 16.97
C GLY A 447 8.07 11.49 15.88
N CYS A 448 7.27 12.48 16.20
CA CYS A 448 6.20 12.96 15.30
C CYS A 448 6.75 13.56 14.00
N THR A 449 7.98 14.06 14.01
CA THR A 449 8.69 14.62 12.83
C THR A 449 9.00 13.60 11.74
N ASP A 450 8.95 12.30 12.02
CA ASP A 450 9.05 11.27 10.96
C ASP A 450 7.97 11.46 9.87
N CYS A 451 6.80 11.96 10.27
CA CYS A 451 5.69 12.26 9.34
C CYS A 451 5.40 13.76 9.25
N HIS A 452 5.43 14.48 10.36
CA HIS A 452 5.07 15.90 10.46
C HIS A 452 6.30 16.80 10.41
N SER A 453 7.09 16.70 9.35
CA SER A 453 8.20 17.60 9.02
C SER A 453 8.17 17.98 7.55
N LEU A 454 8.83 19.07 7.20
CA LEU A 454 8.96 19.51 5.80
C LEU A 454 9.80 18.53 4.96
N SER A 455 10.70 17.79 5.58
CA SER A 455 11.52 16.76 4.95
C SER A 455 10.85 15.38 4.92
N SER A 456 9.69 15.24 5.55
CA SER A 456 9.01 13.94 5.64
C SER A 456 8.56 13.41 4.29
N SER A 457 8.94 12.18 3.99
CA SER A 457 8.48 11.46 2.80
C SER A 457 7.00 11.02 2.90
N PHE A 458 6.38 11.08 4.08
CA PHE A 458 4.98 10.71 4.24
C PHE A 458 4.07 11.65 3.44
N PHE A 459 4.26 12.96 3.58
CA PHE A 459 3.46 13.98 2.90
C PHE A 459 4.14 14.53 1.64
N ASN A 460 5.45 14.74 1.68
CA ASN A 460 6.15 15.54 0.68
C ASN A 460 6.84 14.72 -0.42
N ARG A 461 6.80 13.39 -0.33
CA ARG A 461 7.35 12.56 -1.38
C ARG A 461 6.68 12.85 -2.72
N PRO A 462 7.45 13.01 -3.81
CA PRO A 462 6.90 13.05 -5.16
C PRO A 462 6.22 11.73 -5.52
N VAL A 463 4.99 11.80 -6.00
CA VAL A 463 4.21 10.65 -6.47
C VAL A 463 3.83 10.92 -7.91
N LEU A 464 4.05 9.95 -8.78
CA LEU A 464 3.56 10.01 -10.15
C LEU A 464 2.03 9.98 -10.13
N VAL A 465 1.41 11.01 -10.70
CA VAL A 465 -0.05 11.15 -10.76
C VAL A 465 -0.60 11.01 -12.17
N ASP A 466 0.18 11.35 -13.18
CA ASP A 466 -0.13 11.13 -14.58
C ASP A 466 1.15 10.73 -15.34
N LEU A 467 1.00 9.81 -16.30
CA LEU A 467 2.11 9.27 -17.05
C LEU A 467 2.78 10.35 -17.90
N TRP A 468 2.03 10.99 -18.79
CA TRP A 468 2.57 12.03 -19.66
C TRP A 468 1.56 13.16 -19.87
N ASP A 469 2.05 14.39 -19.81
CA ASP A 469 1.32 15.55 -20.29
C ASP A 469 1.37 15.66 -21.84
N ALA A 470 0.84 16.73 -22.39
CA ALA A 470 0.84 16.96 -23.85
C ALA A 470 2.27 17.09 -24.44
N GLN A 471 3.26 17.37 -23.61
CA GLN A 471 4.68 17.49 -23.97
C GLN A 471 5.47 16.20 -23.74
N GLY A 472 4.80 15.13 -23.29
CA GLY A 472 5.43 13.85 -23.02
C GLY A 472 6.17 13.76 -21.68
N LYS A 473 5.94 14.68 -20.74
CA LYS A 473 6.60 14.70 -19.44
C LYS A 473 5.77 14.01 -18.37
N LEU A 474 6.43 13.27 -17.50
CA LEU A 474 5.83 12.66 -16.31
C LEU A 474 5.40 13.75 -15.32
N HIS A 475 4.18 13.65 -14.82
CA HIS A 475 3.63 14.58 -13.86
C HIS A 475 3.68 14.02 -12.45
N PHE A 476 4.50 14.64 -11.60
CA PHE A 476 4.63 14.30 -10.20
C PHE A 476 3.98 15.36 -9.31
N GLU A 477 3.30 14.90 -8.28
CA GLU A 477 2.78 15.74 -7.22
C GLU A 477 3.19 15.20 -5.85
N PRO A 478 3.27 16.06 -4.81
CA PRO A 478 3.54 15.56 -3.47
C PRO A 478 2.39 14.70 -2.94
N ASN A 479 2.72 13.65 -2.18
CA ASN A 479 1.76 12.65 -1.70
C ASN A 479 0.60 13.26 -0.89
N TYR A 480 0.81 14.41 -0.23
CA TYR A 480 -0.26 15.08 0.52
C TYR A 480 -1.43 15.47 -0.37
N LYS A 481 -1.22 15.83 -1.64
CA LYS A 481 -2.29 16.14 -2.58
C LYS A 481 -3.15 14.90 -2.88
N LEU A 482 -2.51 13.75 -3.08
CA LEU A 482 -3.22 12.47 -3.27
C LEU A 482 -4.04 12.09 -2.03
N LEU A 483 -3.59 12.49 -0.85
CA LEU A 483 -4.31 12.32 0.42
C LEU A 483 -5.38 13.41 0.66
N GLY A 484 -5.51 14.39 -0.23
CA GLY A 484 -6.49 15.48 -0.10
C GLY A 484 -6.09 16.56 0.92
N TYR A 485 -4.81 16.62 1.32
CA TYR A 485 -4.34 17.68 2.21
C TYR A 485 -3.89 18.90 1.43
N SER A 486 -4.14 20.07 1.99
CA SER A 486 -3.61 21.33 1.47
C SER A 486 -2.15 21.53 1.90
N LYS A 487 -1.40 22.28 1.11
CA LYS A 487 -0.02 22.66 1.46
C LYS A 487 0.02 23.37 2.82
N MET A 488 -0.93 24.24 3.10
CA MET A 488 -1.03 24.97 4.37
C MET A 488 -1.21 24.03 5.56
N ALA A 489 -2.05 23.01 5.45
CA ALA A 489 -2.27 22.04 6.52
C ALA A 489 -0.98 21.24 6.82
N VAL A 490 -0.26 20.80 5.78
CA VAL A 490 1.01 20.08 5.95
C VAL A 490 2.08 20.96 6.58
N TYR A 491 2.19 22.22 6.15
CA TYR A 491 3.15 23.18 6.73
C TYR A 491 2.80 23.54 8.17
N ALA A 492 1.52 23.72 8.49
CA ALA A 492 1.08 23.96 9.85
C ALA A 492 1.47 22.78 10.77
N GLY A 493 1.24 21.55 10.32
CA GLY A 493 1.64 20.36 11.07
C GLY A 493 3.16 20.23 11.25
N ALA A 494 3.94 20.55 10.23
CA ALA A 494 5.40 20.55 10.32
C ALA A 494 5.90 21.64 11.27
N PHE A 495 5.42 22.87 11.13
CA PHE A 495 5.76 23.98 12.02
C PHE A 495 5.43 23.65 13.49
N ARG A 496 4.27 23.05 13.72
CA ARG A 496 3.88 22.60 15.06
C ARG A 496 4.92 21.64 15.64
N GLN A 497 5.33 20.62 14.89
CA GLN A 497 6.22 19.56 15.40
C GLN A 497 7.69 19.97 15.44
N GLU A 498 8.15 20.75 14.47
CA GLU A 498 9.57 21.15 14.37
C GLU A 498 9.89 22.37 15.24
N VAL A 499 8.90 23.25 15.49
CA VAL A 499 9.13 24.53 16.18
C VAL A 499 8.30 24.66 17.46
N LEU A 500 6.96 24.57 17.37
CA LEU A 500 6.10 24.89 18.52
C LEU A 500 6.25 23.89 19.67
N GLU A 501 6.23 22.60 19.41
CA GLU A 501 6.35 21.60 20.47
C GLU A 501 7.71 21.65 21.21
N PRO A 502 8.86 21.76 20.54
CA PRO A 502 10.13 21.98 21.23
C PRO A 502 10.14 23.27 22.07
N VAL A 503 9.68 24.39 21.51
CA VAL A 503 9.62 25.67 22.24
C VAL A 503 8.70 25.55 23.45
N PHE A 504 7.55 24.94 23.29
CA PHE A 504 6.61 24.69 24.38
C PHE A 504 7.23 23.83 25.50
N TYR A 505 7.90 22.74 25.13
CA TYR A 505 8.58 21.85 26.05
C TYR A 505 9.68 22.55 26.86
N TYR A 506 10.55 23.29 26.20
CA TYR A 506 11.62 24.05 26.88
C TYR A 506 11.07 25.21 27.71
N SER A 507 10.00 25.88 27.25
CA SER A 507 9.33 26.93 28.00
C SER A 507 8.73 26.39 29.30
N LEU A 508 8.11 25.20 29.24
CA LEU A 508 7.61 24.53 30.43
C LEU A 508 8.71 24.19 31.43
N ILE A 509 9.81 23.63 30.98
CA ILE A 509 10.97 23.33 31.84
C ILE A 509 11.45 24.63 32.51
N GLY A 510 11.59 25.69 31.70
CA GLY A 510 11.97 27.01 32.21
C GLY A 510 11.01 27.54 33.28
N VAL A 511 9.70 27.44 33.07
CA VAL A 511 8.67 27.84 34.04
C VAL A 511 8.77 27.01 35.31
N PHE A 512 8.93 25.69 35.22
CA PHE A 512 9.09 24.82 36.37
C PHE A 512 10.36 25.14 37.18
N ILE A 513 11.48 25.42 36.49
CA ILE A 513 12.71 25.84 37.16
C ILE A 513 12.51 27.17 37.91
N LEU A 514 11.91 28.17 37.22
CA LEU A 514 11.63 29.48 37.83
C LEU A 514 10.69 29.39 39.02
N LEU A 515 9.64 28.58 38.92
CA LEU A 515 8.73 28.29 40.03
C LEU A 515 9.45 27.57 41.17
N GLY A 516 10.32 26.62 40.90
CA GLY A 516 11.12 25.93 41.91
C GLY A 516 12.07 26.89 42.65
N ILE A 517 12.77 27.77 41.91
CA ILE A 517 13.62 28.82 42.48
C ILE A 517 12.79 29.78 43.32
N TRP A 518 11.63 30.22 42.84
CA TRP A 518 10.73 31.10 43.56
C TRP A 518 10.22 30.47 44.85
N ILE A 519 9.77 29.19 44.81
CA ILE A 519 9.34 28.44 46.01
C ILE A 519 10.50 28.30 46.99
N ALA A 520 11.70 27.97 46.55
CA ALA A 520 12.89 27.88 47.39
C ALA A 520 13.22 29.24 48.05
N PHE A 521 13.12 30.33 47.29
CA PHE A 521 13.37 31.68 47.81
C PHE A 521 12.29 32.14 48.78
N CYS A 522 11.01 31.84 48.50
CA CYS A 522 9.90 32.11 49.42
C CYS A 522 9.89 31.15 50.62
N GLY A 523 10.26 29.87 50.42
CA GLY A 523 10.35 28.87 51.47
C GLY A 523 11.42 29.15 52.52
N LEU A 524 12.48 29.89 52.15
CA LEU A 524 13.49 30.39 53.09
C LEU A 524 13.00 31.61 53.91
N ARG A 525 11.83 32.19 53.56
CA ARG A 525 11.20 33.35 54.21
C ARG A 525 9.77 33.08 54.69
N LEU A 526 9.33 31.82 54.78
CA LEU A 526 7.94 31.47 54.98
C LEU A 526 7.40 32.02 56.32
N ASP A 527 6.68 33.12 56.18
CA ASP A 527 5.44 33.36 56.87
C ASP A 527 4.30 32.87 55.97
N PHE A 528 3.46 31.94 56.43
CA PHE A 528 2.38 31.28 55.69
C PHE A 528 1.24 32.22 55.24
N GLU A 529 1.28 33.50 55.64
CA GLU A 529 0.33 34.54 55.19
C GLU A 529 0.43 34.92 53.72
N ALA A 530 1.55 34.65 53.05
CA ALA A 530 1.72 34.96 51.61
C ALA A 530 0.91 34.05 50.69
N LEU A 531 0.37 32.92 51.15
CA LEU A 531 -0.54 32.06 50.39
C LEU A 531 -2.01 32.54 50.42
N SER A 532 -2.32 33.64 51.07
CA SER A 532 -3.64 34.28 51.10
C SER A 532 -4.04 35.02 49.82
N ILE A 533 -3.24 34.88 48.73
CA ILE A 533 -3.56 35.40 47.38
C ILE A 533 -4.75 34.66 46.74
N ILE A 534 -5.09 33.47 47.26
CA ILE A 534 -6.26 32.73 46.82
C ILE A 534 -7.49 33.31 47.51
N PRO A 535 -8.47 33.86 46.76
CA PRO A 535 -9.69 34.39 47.40
C PRO A 535 -10.30 33.33 48.30
N ALA A 536 -10.65 33.73 49.54
CA ALA A 536 -11.18 32.86 50.58
C ALA A 536 -12.56 32.22 50.25
N TRP A 537 -13.01 32.33 49.03
CA TRP A 537 -14.26 31.76 48.57
C TRP A 537 -14.03 30.37 47.98
N PRO A 538 -14.74 29.32 48.43
CA PRO A 538 -14.61 27.97 47.91
C PRO A 538 -14.75 27.89 46.36
N THR A 539 -15.61 28.73 45.79
CA THR A 539 -15.83 28.85 44.34
C THR A 539 -14.64 29.44 43.61
N GLY A 540 -13.91 30.40 44.21
CA GLY A 540 -12.71 30.99 43.58
C GLY A 540 -11.52 30.01 43.56
N GLN A 541 -11.36 29.21 44.60
CA GLN A 541 -10.32 28.17 44.66
C GLN A 541 -10.58 27.04 43.67
N LEU A 542 -11.84 26.61 43.54
CA LEU A 542 -12.23 25.62 42.55
C LEU A 542 -12.03 26.13 41.13
N MET A 543 -12.38 27.40 40.87
CA MET A 543 -12.16 28.03 39.55
C MET A 543 -10.67 28.16 39.22
N LEU A 544 -9.82 28.52 40.17
CA LEU A 544 -8.38 28.58 40.00
C LEU A 544 -7.80 27.19 39.73
N LEU A 545 -8.27 26.15 40.41
CA LEU A 545 -7.87 24.78 40.17
C LEU A 545 -8.29 24.30 38.76
N ILE A 546 -9.51 24.61 38.34
CA ILE A 546 -9.99 24.30 36.98
C ILE A 546 -9.14 25.04 35.94
N LEU A 547 -8.79 26.31 36.17
CA LEU A 547 -7.96 27.11 35.29
C LEU A 547 -6.53 26.54 35.21
N ILE A 548 -5.96 26.15 36.34
CA ILE A 548 -4.65 25.49 36.41
C ILE A 548 -4.68 24.15 35.63
N LEU A 549 -5.70 23.34 35.84
CA LEU A 549 -5.86 22.07 35.12
C LEU A 549 -6.11 22.27 33.64
N ALA A 550 -6.84 23.32 33.23
CA ALA A 550 -7.07 23.64 31.82
C ALA A 550 -5.80 24.15 31.12
N ILE A 551 -4.96 24.90 31.83
CA ILE A 551 -3.70 25.46 31.28
C ILE A 551 -2.55 24.46 31.35
N PHE A 552 -2.38 23.78 32.49
CA PHE A 552 -1.26 22.86 32.74
C PHE A 552 -1.55 21.41 32.38
N GLY A 553 -2.83 21.01 32.29
CA GLY A 553 -3.22 19.67 31.85
C GLY A 553 -2.63 19.28 30.48
N PRO A 554 -2.73 20.13 29.43
CA PRO A 554 -2.09 19.89 28.16
C PRO A 554 -0.57 19.74 28.25
N ALA A 555 0.05 20.57 29.10
CA ALA A 555 1.50 20.52 29.30
C ALA A 555 1.95 19.18 29.90
N ILE A 556 1.20 18.67 30.88
CA ILE A 556 1.44 17.35 31.45
C ILE A 556 1.23 16.26 30.38
N ILE A 557 0.21 16.39 29.55
CA ILE A 557 -0.05 15.45 28.44
C ILE A 557 1.10 15.44 27.43
N VAL A 558 1.65 16.60 27.07
CA VAL A 558 2.78 16.70 26.14
C VAL A 558 4.04 16.07 26.73
N VAL A 559 4.32 16.30 27.99
CA VAL A 559 5.54 15.79 28.66
C VAL A 559 5.41 14.30 29.00
N LEU A 560 4.33 13.90 29.64
CA LEU A 560 4.13 12.52 30.10
C LEU A 560 3.49 11.62 29.04
N GLY A 561 2.80 12.20 28.05
CA GLY A 561 2.07 11.47 27.02
C GLY A 561 2.92 10.49 26.23
N ARG A 562 4.21 10.79 26.07
CA ARG A 562 5.16 9.89 25.36
C ARG A 562 5.31 8.52 26.02
N PHE A 563 4.99 8.40 27.30
CA PHE A 563 5.11 7.15 28.07
C PHE A 563 3.77 6.43 28.25
N ILE A 564 2.67 7.08 27.90
CA ILE A 564 1.31 6.60 28.16
C ILE A 564 0.79 5.82 26.95
N PRO A 565 0.19 4.63 27.14
CA PRO A 565 -0.46 3.87 26.06
C PRO A 565 -1.57 4.69 25.38
N SER A 566 -1.72 4.53 24.05
CA SER A 566 -2.66 5.29 23.22
C SER A 566 -4.11 5.22 23.74
N ALA A 567 -4.54 4.07 24.26
CA ALA A 567 -5.86 3.92 24.85
C ALA A 567 -6.10 4.86 26.04
N ILE A 568 -5.10 5.01 26.94
CA ILE A 568 -5.19 5.91 28.10
C ILE A 568 -5.13 7.37 27.64
N LEU A 569 -4.31 7.70 26.65
CA LEU A 569 -4.27 9.04 26.05
C LEU A 569 -5.66 9.49 25.54
N GLY A 570 -6.46 8.57 25.03
CA GLY A 570 -7.85 8.84 24.63
C GLY A 570 -8.71 9.34 25.80
N HIS A 571 -8.62 8.69 26.95
CA HIS A 571 -9.34 9.11 28.16
C HIS A 571 -8.84 10.46 28.70
N ILE A 572 -7.52 10.68 28.71
CA ILE A 572 -6.95 11.95 29.14
C ILE A 572 -7.36 13.09 28.19
N ALA A 573 -7.36 12.86 26.89
CA ALA A 573 -7.87 13.82 25.92
C ALA A 573 -9.35 14.14 26.11
N PHE A 574 -10.16 13.18 26.52
CA PHE A 574 -11.56 13.40 26.87
C PHE A 574 -11.69 14.28 28.10
N ILE A 575 -10.93 13.99 29.16
CA ILE A 575 -10.91 14.82 30.38
C ILE A 575 -10.49 16.26 30.07
N HIS A 576 -9.47 16.45 29.22
CA HIS A 576 -9.04 17.77 28.76
C HIS A 576 -10.16 18.53 28.04
N LYS A 577 -10.93 17.85 27.18
CA LYS A 577 -12.07 18.44 26.47
C LYS A 577 -13.15 18.93 27.47
N VAL A 578 -13.49 18.11 28.44
CA VAL A 578 -14.47 18.48 29.49
C VAL A 578 -13.97 19.66 30.32
N ALA A 579 -12.71 19.63 30.77
CA ALA A 579 -12.08 20.72 31.50
C ALA A 579 -12.04 22.04 30.68
N GLY A 580 -11.79 21.96 29.39
CA GLY A 580 -11.84 23.12 28.46
C GLY A 580 -13.24 23.77 28.42
N ILE A 581 -14.29 22.97 28.31
CA ILE A 581 -15.68 23.44 28.31
C ILE A 581 -16.03 24.10 29.65
N LEU A 582 -15.69 23.44 30.75
CA LEU A 582 -15.92 23.99 32.10
C LEU A 582 -15.11 25.27 32.32
N GLY A 583 -13.87 25.33 31.85
CA GLY A 583 -13.05 26.53 31.88
C GLY A 583 -13.65 27.70 31.11
N LEU A 584 -14.23 27.45 29.94
CA LEU A 584 -14.94 28.48 29.18
C LEU A 584 -16.15 29.00 29.92
N LEU A 585 -16.97 28.11 30.49
CA LEU A 585 -18.14 28.52 31.31
C LEU A 585 -17.72 29.35 32.52
N ALA A 586 -16.64 28.96 33.21
CA ALA A 586 -16.05 29.69 34.30
C ALA A 586 -15.55 31.08 33.86
N ALA A 587 -14.93 31.20 32.68
CA ALA A 587 -14.49 32.48 32.15
C ALA A 587 -15.66 33.41 31.82
N ILE A 588 -16.72 32.87 31.22
CA ILE A 588 -17.95 33.64 30.94
C ILE A 588 -18.58 34.14 32.24
N TYR A 589 -18.67 33.26 33.27
CA TYR A 589 -19.18 33.64 34.58
C TYR A 589 -18.35 34.76 35.22
N LEU A 590 -17.02 34.66 35.21
CA LEU A 590 -16.13 35.68 35.74
C LEU A 590 -16.24 36.99 34.96
N LEU A 591 -16.45 36.96 33.66
CA LEU A 591 -16.65 38.14 32.83
C LEU A 591 -17.94 38.91 33.22
N ILE A 592 -18.99 38.16 33.56
CA ILE A 592 -20.28 38.73 33.95
C ILE A 592 -20.24 39.27 35.38
N CYS A 593 -19.65 38.53 36.32
CA CYS A 593 -19.78 38.80 37.75
C CYS A 593 -18.70 39.74 38.32
N ARG A 594 -17.57 39.95 37.66
CA ARG A 594 -16.44 40.73 38.17
C ARG A 594 -16.58 42.22 37.82
N GLN A 595 -16.54 43.09 38.86
CA GLN A 595 -16.66 44.54 38.70
C GLN A 595 -15.38 45.21 38.19
N GLU A 596 -14.20 44.72 38.59
CA GLU A 596 -12.90 45.26 38.12
C GLU A 596 -12.32 44.42 37.00
N LYS A 597 -12.15 45.03 35.80
CA LYS A 597 -11.57 44.41 34.59
C LYS A 597 -10.21 45.03 34.31
N ASN A 598 -9.16 44.48 34.89
CA ASN A 598 -7.81 44.90 34.56
C ASN A 598 -7.33 44.26 33.24
N PHE A 599 -6.28 44.83 32.62
CA PHE A 599 -5.75 44.40 31.35
C PHE A 599 -5.40 42.90 31.31
N ALA A 600 -4.75 42.39 32.39
CA ALA A 600 -4.36 40.97 32.45
C ALA A 600 -5.58 40.03 32.49
N PHE A 601 -6.67 40.44 33.12
CA PHE A 601 -7.92 39.70 33.17
C PHE A 601 -8.57 39.62 31.77
N ILE A 602 -8.64 40.77 31.06
CA ILE A 602 -9.20 40.84 29.70
C ILE A 602 -8.39 39.95 28.74
N LEU A 603 -7.07 40.03 28.80
CA LEU A 603 -6.17 39.24 27.98
C LEU A 603 -6.31 37.73 28.26
N GLY A 604 -6.45 37.34 29.53
CA GLY A 604 -6.73 35.95 29.91
C GLY A 604 -8.05 35.43 29.32
N ILE A 605 -9.09 36.21 29.30
CA ILE A 605 -10.38 35.87 28.69
C ILE A 605 -10.25 35.72 27.18
N ILE A 606 -9.52 36.59 26.49
CA ILE A 606 -9.27 36.50 25.05
C ILE A 606 -8.55 35.18 24.71
N VAL A 607 -7.52 34.82 25.48
CA VAL A 607 -6.80 33.55 25.29
C VAL A 607 -7.76 32.36 25.51
N MET A 608 -8.63 32.40 26.51
CA MET A 608 -9.57 31.31 26.76
C MET A 608 -10.62 31.19 25.68
N ILE A 609 -11.18 32.29 25.15
CA ILE A 609 -12.11 32.26 24.01
C ILE A 609 -11.41 31.68 22.79
N TYR A 610 -10.19 32.12 22.52
CA TYR A 610 -9.38 31.59 21.43
C TYR A 610 -9.15 30.07 21.55
N GLN A 611 -8.79 29.60 22.75
CA GLN A 611 -8.63 28.18 23.04
C GLN A 611 -9.94 27.39 22.87
N ALA A 612 -11.06 27.96 23.30
CA ALA A 612 -12.37 27.34 23.14
C ALA A 612 -12.78 27.20 21.68
N VAL A 613 -12.54 28.23 20.85
CA VAL A 613 -12.86 28.19 19.41
C VAL A 613 -12.00 27.16 18.69
N THR A 614 -10.68 27.20 18.90
CA THR A 614 -9.77 26.26 18.26
C THR A 614 -10.01 24.82 18.76
N GLY A 615 -10.26 24.63 20.04
CA GLY A 615 -10.65 23.35 20.64
C GLY A 615 -11.99 22.84 20.12
N GLY A 616 -12.96 23.71 19.90
CA GLY A 616 -14.24 23.39 19.28
C GLY A 616 -14.08 22.85 17.86
N VAL A 617 -13.24 23.46 17.03
CA VAL A 617 -12.92 22.94 15.71
C VAL A 617 -12.30 21.52 15.81
N LEU A 618 -11.40 21.30 16.77
CA LEU A 618 -10.81 19.99 16.98
C LEU A 618 -11.82 18.94 17.47
N LEU A 619 -12.87 19.38 18.13
CA LEU A 619 -13.91 18.50 18.66
C LEU A 619 -14.93 18.06 17.59
N PHE A 620 -15.39 19.00 16.78
CA PHE A 620 -16.56 18.83 15.91
C PHE A 620 -16.22 18.73 14.41
N CYS A 621 -15.01 19.11 14.01
CA CYS A 621 -14.61 19.06 12.60
C CYS A 621 -13.83 17.78 12.29
N ASP A 622 -14.29 17.03 11.30
CA ASP A 622 -13.59 15.83 10.79
C ASP A 622 -12.64 16.14 9.63
N ASP A 623 -12.71 17.31 9.02
CA ASP A 623 -11.84 17.70 7.93
C ASP A 623 -10.38 17.75 8.39
N GLY A 624 -9.53 16.97 7.73
CA GLY A 624 -8.12 16.84 8.10
C GLY A 624 -7.32 18.13 7.95
N ASN A 625 -7.67 18.98 6.99
CA ASN A 625 -6.98 20.26 6.72
C ASN A 625 -7.28 21.27 7.83
N LEU A 626 -8.56 21.47 8.13
CA LEU A 626 -8.99 22.38 9.18
C LEU A 626 -8.46 21.94 10.54
N ARG A 627 -8.50 20.64 10.83
CA ARG A 627 -7.95 20.12 12.09
C ARG A 627 -6.46 20.37 12.25
N GLN A 628 -5.67 20.19 11.20
CA GLN A 628 -4.22 20.38 11.27
C GLN A 628 -3.87 21.84 11.58
N VAL A 629 -4.54 22.79 10.94
CA VAL A 629 -4.40 24.22 11.20
C VAL A 629 -4.90 24.57 12.62
N ALA A 630 -6.08 24.09 12.99
CA ALA A 630 -6.66 24.34 14.31
C ALA A 630 -5.78 23.78 15.45
N PHE A 631 -5.15 22.62 15.25
CA PHE A 631 -4.20 22.07 16.23
C PHE A 631 -3.00 23.00 16.44
N THR A 632 -2.42 23.48 15.35
CA THR A 632 -1.28 24.40 15.42
C THR A 632 -1.64 25.70 16.13
N LEU A 633 -2.82 26.25 15.81
CA LEU A 633 -3.33 27.46 16.47
C LEU A 633 -3.65 27.21 17.95
N HIS A 634 -4.21 26.05 18.30
CA HIS A 634 -4.52 25.67 19.67
C HIS A 634 -3.25 25.59 20.54
N ASP A 635 -2.20 24.94 20.03
CA ASP A 635 -0.92 24.83 20.73
C ASP A 635 -0.23 26.20 20.86
N LEU A 636 -0.31 27.05 19.84
CA LEU A 636 0.21 28.42 19.91
C LEU A 636 -0.49 29.24 21.00
N GLY A 637 -1.81 29.16 21.08
CA GLY A 637 -2.58 29.82 22.14
C GLY A 637 -2.29 29.28 23.54
N ALA A 638 -2.03 27.98 23.66
CA ALA A 638 -1.60 27.38 24.92
C ALA A 638 -0.23 27.92 25.35
N LEU A 639 0.73 28.03 24.44
CA LEU A 639 2.05 28.60 24.70
C LEU A 639 1.93 30.06 25.19
N VAL A 640 1.16 30.88 24.48
CA VAL A 640 0.91 32.29 24.86
C VAL A 640 0.26 32.35 26.24
N GLY A 641 -0.71 31.49 26.53
CA GLY A 641 -1.38 31.41 27.82
C GLY A 641 -0.42 31.09 28.99
N VAL A 642 0.48 30.12 28.79
CA VAL A 642 1.50 29.74 29.78
C VAL A 642 2.47 30.90 30.04
N VAL A 643 2.98 31.55 28.98
CA VAL A 643 3.89 32.70 29.13
C VAL A 643 3.23 33.86 29.85
N LEU A 644 1.98 34.20 29.49
CA LEU A 644 1.24 35.26 30.15
C LEU A 644 0.98 34.96 31.63
N ALA A 645 0.59 33.72 31.95
CA ALA A 645 0.40 33.29 33.36
C ALA A 645 1.69 33.45 34.15
N ALA A 646 2.82 33.01 33.61
CA ALA A 646 4.13 33.17 34.26
C ALA A 646 4.50 34.65 34.50
N LEU A 647 4.28 35.51 33.49
CA LEU A 647 4.55 36.96 33.62
C LEU A 647 3.68 37.63 34.66
N VAL A 648 2.40 37.26 34.76
CA VAL A 648 1.48 37.79 35.78
C VAL A 648 1.93 37.39 37.18
N ILE A 649 2.32 36.13 37.37
CA ILE A 649 2.83 35.61 38.66
C ILE A 649 4.11 36.39 39.06
N LEU A 650 5.07 36.52 38.16
CA LEU A 650 6.31 37.23 38.39
C LEU A 650 6.07 38.72 38.71
N ALA A 651 5.22 39.41 37.96
CA ALA A 651 4.92 40.83 38.16
C ALA A 651 4.26 41.09 39.53
N LYS A 652 3.41 40.17 39.98
CA LYS A 652 2.81 40.27 41.34
C LYS A 652 3.85 40.02 42.43
N SER A 653 4.74 39.06 42.25
CA SER A 653 5.80 38.74 43.20
C SER A 653 6.76 39.91 43.42
N PHE A 654 7.11 40.65 42.34
CA PHE A 654 7.95 41.84 42.44
C PHE A 654 7.27 43.03 43.14
N ARG A 655 5.94 43.15 43.10
CA ARG A 655 5.22 44.19 43.83
C ARG A 655 5.21 43.92 45.35
N PHE A 656 5.15 42.67 45.77
CA PHE A 656 5.20 42.27 47.17
C PHE A 656 6.58 42.47 47.83
N SER A 657 7.66 42.44 47.06
CA SER A 657 9.02 42.65 47.57
C SER A 657 9.37 44.13 47.76
N ARG A 658 8.51 45.08 47.36
CA ARG A 658 8.68 46.53 47.47
C ARG A 658 7.74 47.18 48.48
N SER A 659 6.78 46.46 49.02
CA SER A 659 5.94 46.83 50.17
C SER A 659 6.44 46.12 51.43
#